data_60417a6ac0577080ae9d099e8b55090f
#
_entry.id   60417a6ac0577080ae9d099e8b55090f
#
_cell.length_a   1.000
_cell.length_b   1.000
_cell.length_c   1.000
_cell.angle_alpha   90.00
_cell.angle_beta   90.00
_cell.angle_gamma   90.00
#
_symmetry.space_group_name_H-M   'P 1'
#
loop_
_entity.id
_entity.type
_entity.pdbx_description
1 polymer ?
#
loop_
_entity_poly.entity_id
_entity_poly.type
_entity_poly.pdbx_seq_one_letter_code
_entity_poly.pdbx_strand_id
1 'polypeptide(L)'
;MPERATDDSHDEEAEAEAAADEEATAAGEVPLLSNGQLAQVFHDIGDLLEVKGELVYKTVAYHRAADAIGRSPVEVARAYREGKPPIIPGVGKAIADKLDELATTGRSEYRDKLLAEFPTTLLEMLRLPGVGPKTVRLIYRDLGVKTVEELRVAAESGRIRGLKGLSERTEQLILEGIARDERREGRLLLNQAKVLVDEISEGLLDVLDIERIIPAGSYRRRRESIGDLDLLAETDEPDEVVDAFCRLPSVEAVLGRGLHKATVRIGGRGPQVDLMVMRPGQGGTYLIHFTGSKEHNVRLRAMARDKGWSLSEYGFARIDDAGELIAADQGGELRVFATEAEAYAFLGLPFIEPELREDRGEIEAALAGNLPNLITEADLRGDLHSHSDWSDGAMSVEAMAEFARRRGHAYQVMTDHTQSLAIARGLTPERVEEERALIGSLNERFAAEEEAGTAPPETSDEGFRLLHGCELEIRADGQLDYPDELLATFDLVVASLHVGRRQTRAELTQRVLNAIENPHVDVIAHPSGRMIGTRDDLDLDWDTVYSAAARTGTVLEMNGSPHRLDLSVERARRALEVGCLLSIDSDAHHTREFAYLGWGVSQARRAWVEPGNVLNTRSRADLLAWLAEPKPRKVGVPSRG
;
A
#
# COMPACT_ATOMS: atom_id res chain seq x y z
N MET A 1 6.45 39.79 35.31
CA MET A 1 6.27 39.16 34.02
C MET A 1 7.64 38.76 33.49
N PRO A 2 8.01 37.45 33.44
CA PRO A 2 9.08 37.00 32.58
C PRO A 2 8.48 36.28 31.37
N GLU A 3 9.08 36.57 30.23
CA GLU A 3 8.83 36.00 28.91
C GLU A 3 9.01 34.50 28.90
N ARG A 4 8.11 33.80 28.22
CA ARG A 4 8.27 32.39 27.87
C ARG A 4 9.23 32.30 26.67
N ALA A 5 10.34 31.65 26.88
CA ALA A 5 11.15 31.14 25.80
C ALA A 5 10.46 29.90 25.19
N THR A 6 10.17 29.96 23.92
CA THR A 6 9.71 28.83 23.11
C THR A 6 10.92 27.96 22.81
N ASP A 7 10.75 26.67 23.01
CA ASP A 7 11.76 25.64 22.73
C ASP A 7 11.72 25.29 21.23
N ASP A 8 12.52 26.00 20.44
CA ASP A 8 12.62 25.86 18.99
C ASP A 8 13.72 24.84 18.55
N SER A 9 14.25 24.02 19.48
CA SER A 9 15.45 23.21 19.22
C SER A 9 15.21 21.92 18.43
N HIS A 10 13.97 21.42 18.32
CA HIS A 10 13.67 20.20 17.58
C HIS A 10 13.30 20.44 16.11
N ASP A 11 12.76 21.60 15.80
CA ASP A 11 12.50 21.98 14.40
C ASP A 11 13.80 22.37 13.68
N GLU A 12 14.77 22.98 14.39
CA GLU A 12 16.09 23.31 13.83
C GLU A 12 16.95 22.08 13.52
N GLU A 13 16.82 20.97 14.26
CA GLU A 13 17.53 19.71 13.94
C GLU A 13 16.93 18.98 12.73
N ALA A 14 15.61 19.00 12.58
CA ALA A 14 14.93 18.40 11.42
C ALA A 14 15.14 19.25 10.14
N GLU A 15 15.16 20.59 10.26
CA GLU A 15 15.51 21.49 9.16
C GLU A 15 17.00 21.41 8.81
N ALA A 16 17.89 21.18 9.78
CA ALA A 16 19.31 20.99 9.53
C ALA A 16 19.63 19.65 8.85
N GLU A 17 18.87 18.58 9.14
CA GLU A 17 19.00 17.30 8.44
C GLU A 17 18.46 17.38 7.00
N ALA A 18 17.33 18.07 6.78
CA ALA A 18 16.80 18.32 5.44
C ALA A 18 17.73 19.22 4.60
N ALA A 19 18.29 20.27 5.21
CA ALA A 19 19.24 21.16 4.55
C ALA A 19 20.59 20.47 4.24
N ALA A 20 21.01 19.49 5.04
CA ALA A 20 22.22 18.70 4.77
C ALA A 20 22.03 17.75 3.57
N ASP A 21 20.82 17.21 3.37
CA ASP A 21 20.50 16.40 2.19
C ASP A 21 20.35 17.27 0.91
N GLU A 22 19.91 18.51 1.01
CA GLU A 22 19.86 19.46 -0.13
C GLU A 22 21.27 19.95 -0.54
N GLU A 23 22.18 20.22 0.41
CA GLU A 23 23.59 20.55 0.09
C GLU A 23 24.35 19.38 -0.54
N ALA A 24 24.00 18.13 -0.20
CA ALA A 24 24.61 16.93 -0.77
C ALA A 24 24.27 16.74 -2.27
N THR A 25 23.09 17.12 -2.69
CA THR A 25 22.65 17.05 -4.10
C THR A 25 23.35 18.11 -4.98
N ALA A 26 23.75 19.23 -4.41
CA ALA A 26 24.45 20.31 -5.15
C ALA A 26 25.95 20.02 -5.39
N ALA A 27 26.55 19.04 -4.68
CA ALA A 27 27.97 18.74 -4.73
C ALA A 27 28.37 17.53 -5.59
N GLY A 28 27.44 16.89 -6.32
CA GLY A 28 27.72 15.69 -7.11
C GLY A 28 27.94 14.43 -6.27
N GLU A 29 27.39 14.37 -5.08
CA GLU A 29 27.43 13.18 -4.22
C GLU A 29 26.56 12.05 -4.74
N VAL A 30 27.06 10.83 -4.59
CA VAL A 30 26.37 9.60 -4.98
C VAL A 30 25.12 9.41 -4.11
N PRO A 31 23.92 9.26 -4.67
CA PRO A 31 22.69 9.08 -3.89
C PRO A 31 22.79 7.92 -2.88
N LEU A 32 22.23 8.09 -1.69
CA LEU A 32 22.19 7.05 -0.68
C LEU A 32 21.19 5.96 -1.08
N LEU A 33 21.70 4.74 -1.36
CA LEU A 33 20.83 3.63 -1.74
C LEU A 33 20.09 3.07 -0.53
N SER A 34 18.79 2.88 -0.65
CA SER A 34 17.99 2.18 0.36
C SER A 34 18.40 0.70 0.48
N ASN A 35 18.08 0.07 1.64
CA ASN A 35 18.33 -1.36 1.83
C ASN A 35 17.64 -2.21 0.76
N GLY A 36 16.44 -1.82 0.30
CA GLY A 36 15.74 -2.49 -0.81
C GLY A 36 16.48 -2.39 -2.14
N GLN A 37 17.06 -1.22 -2.46
CA GLN A 37 17.87 -1.03 -3.66
C GLN A 37 19.18 -1.83 -3.60
N LEU A 38 19.85 -1.85 -2.45
CA LEU A 38 21.03 -2.69 -2.23
C LEU A 38 20.67 -4.18 -2.40
N ALA A 39 19.60 -4.65 -1.77
CA ALA A 39 19.14 -6.02 -1.86
C ALA A 39 18.84 -6.43 -3.31
N GLN A 40 18.17 -5.57 -4.08
CA GLN A 40 17.85 -5.83 -5.48
C GLN A 40 19.10 -6.09 -6.33
N VAL A 41 20.16 -5.31 -6.13
CA VAL A 41 21.45 -5.52 -6.83
C VAL A 41 22.03 -6.89 -6.52
N PHE A 42 21.95 -7.35 -5.27
CA PHE A 42 22.45 -8.68 -4.86
C PHE A 42 21.54 -9.81 -5.36
N HIS A 43 20.23 -9.62 -5.44
CA HIS A 43 19.33 -10.56 -6.12
C HIS A 43 19.66 -10.67 -7.61
N ASP A 44 19.83 -9.55 -8.33
CA ASP A 44 20.22 -9.53 -9.74
C ASP A 44 21.52 -10.32 -9.97
N ILE A 45 22.52 -10.14 -9.09
CA ILE A 45 23.77 -10.90 -9.15
C ILE A 45 23.53 -12.41 -8.98
N GLY A 46 22.70 -12.81 -8.00
CA GLY A 46 22.32 -14.19 -7.75
C GLY A 46 21.65 -14.84 -8.97
N ASP A 47 20.68 -14.14 -9.54
CA ASP A 47 19.93 -14.58 -10.73
C ASP A 47 20.83 -14.72 -11.97
N LEU A 48 21.69 -13.73 -12.24
CA LEU A 48 22.64 -13.76 -13.35
C LEU A 48 23.65 -14.90 -13.19
N LEU A 49 24.12 -15.19 -11.98
CA LEU A 49 24.97 -16.32 -11.69
C LEU A 49 24.26 -17.67 -11.94
N GLU A 50 22.97 -17.76 -11.63
CA GLU A 50 22.16 -18.95 -11.90
C GLU A 50 21.93 -19.13 -13.41
N VAL A 51 21.64 -18.06 -14.14
CA VAL A 51 21.56 -18.05 -15.60
C VAL A 51 22.88 -18.47 -16.20
N LYS A 52 24.02 -17.99 -15.68
CA LYS A 52 25.36 -18.40 -16.07
C LYS A 52 25.64 -19.89 -15.81
N GLY A 53 24.98 -20.48 -14.82
CA GLY A 53 25.17 -21.86 -14.40
C GLY A 53 26.28 -22.05 -13.41
N GLU A 54 26.56 -21.03 -12.63
CA GLU A 54 27.49 -21.10 -11.51
C GLU A 54 27.00 -22.09 -10.42
N LEU A 55 27.89 -22.43 -9.51
CA LEU A 55 27.63 -23.39 -8.46
C LEU A 55 26.49 -22.92 -7.53
N VAL A 56 25.54 -23.78 -7.23
CA VAL A 56 24.31 -23.46 -6.47
C VAL A 56 24.59 -22.78 -5.12
N TYR A 57 25.67 -23.18 -4.41
CA TYR A 57 25.99 -22.56 -3.15
C TYR A 57 26.37 -21.07 -3.29
N LYS A 58 26.92 -20.69 -4.45
CA LYS A 58 27.31 -19.31 -4.75
C LYS A 58 26.07 -18.45 -5.01
N THR A 59 25.14 -18.93 -5.83
CA THR A 59 23.88 -18.24 -6.12
C THR A 59 23.05 -18.05 -4.85
N VAL A 60 22.90 -19.13 -4.06
CA VAL A 60 22.18 -19.10 -2.77
C VAL A 60 22.81 -18.10 -1.78
N ALA A 61 24.15 -17.96 -1.76
CA ALA A 61 24.82 -17.02 -0.89
C ALA A 61 24.46 -15.56 -1.22
N TYR A 62 24.33 -15.20 -2.51
CA TYR A 62 23.92 -13.86 -2.92
C TYR A 62 22.45 -13.59 -2.61
N HIS A 63 21.54 -14.53 -2.83
CA HIS A 63 20.13 -14.37 -2.46
C HIS A 63 19.93 -14.22 -0.95
N ARG A 64 20.63 -15.04 -0.14
CA ARG A 64 20.59 -14.91 1.32
C ARG A 64 21.12 -13.56 1.82
N ALA A 65 22.20 -13.09 1.18
CA ALA A 65 22.74 -11.77 1.50
C ALA A 65 21.76 -10.66 1.13
N ALA A 66 21.14 -10.74 -0.05
CA ALA A 66 20.12 -9.80 -0.49
C ALA A 66 18.94 -9.74 0.50
N ASP A 67 18.40 -10.91 0.88
CA ASP A 67 17.34 -11.01 1.87
C ASP A 67 17.74 -10.40 3.22
N ALA A 68 18.96 -10.66 3.69
CA ALA A 68 19.46 -10.13 4.96
C ALA A 68 19.71 -8.62 4.91
N ILE A 69 20.19 -8.10 3.77
CA ILE A 69 20.37 -6.65 3.55
C ILE A 69 19.00 -5.95 3.55
N GLY A 70 18.03 -6.49 2.79
CA GLY A 70 16.69 -5.92 2.69
C GLY A 70 15.95 -5.86 4.02
N ARG A 71 16.24 -6.79 4.94
CA ARG A 71 15.65 -6.86 6.29
C ARG A 71 16.49 -6.18 7.37
N SER A 72 17.62 -5.57 7.01
CA SER A 72 18.48 -4.91 8.00
C SER A 72 17.73 -3.76 8.67
N PRO A 73 17.71 -3.67 10.01
CA PRO A 73 17.11 -2.56 10.73
C PRO A 73 17.94 -1.26 10.62
N VAL A 74 19.16 -1.38 10.11
CA VAL A 74 20.09 -0.24 9.94
C VAL A 74 20.08 0.17 8.47
N GLU A 75 20.14 1.47 8.19
CA GLU A 75 20.41 1.97 6.85
C GLU A 75 21.84 1.58 6.42
N VAL A 76 21.93 0.46 5.73
CA VAL A 76 23.19 -0.23 5.44
C VAL A 76 24.15 0.68 4.67
N ALA A 77 23.66 1.40 3.64
CA ALA A 77 24.49 2.29 2.85
C ALA A 77 25.08 3.43 3.70
N ARG A 78 24.31 4.04 4.59
CA ARG A 78 24.77 5.08 5.51
C ARG A 78 25.83 4.54 6.45
N ALA A 79 25.58 3.39 7.08
CA ALA A 79 26.50 2.77 8.02
C ALA A 79 27.88 2.44 7.38
N TYR A 80 27.90 1.98 6.11
CA TYR A 80 29.13 1.77 5.36
C TYR A 80 29.86 3.08 5.08
N ARG A 81 29.17 4.14 4.66
CA ARG A 81 29.76 5.47 4.42
C ARG A 81 30.34 6.10 5.68
N GLU A 82 29.72 5.86 6.84
CA GLU A 82 30.22 6.31 8.15
C GLU A 82 31.38 5.46 8.70
N GLY A 83 31.79 4.41 7.99
CA GLY A 83 32.86 3.50 8.43
C GLY A 83 32.45 2.58 9.59
N LYS A 84 31.16 2.37 9.80
CA LYS A 84 30.57 1.51 10.85
C LYS A 84 29.70 0.41 10.23
N PRO A 85 30.23 -0.46 9.35
CA PRO A 85 29.44 -1.46 8.68
C PRO A 85 28.75 -2.42 9.67
N PRO A 86 27.44 -2.68 9.52
CA PRO A 86 26.72 -3.60 10.39
C PRO A 86 27.14 -5.05 10.12
N ILE A 87 27.05 -5.89 11.15
CA ILE A 87 27.20 -7.34 10.99
C ILE A 87 25.88 -7.89 10.44
N ILE A 88 25.87 -8.25 9.15
CA ILE A 88 24.67 -8.80 8.48
C ILE A 88 24.80 -10.33 8.43
N PRO A 89 23.86 -11.09 9.03
CA PRO A 89 23.87 -12.55 9.02
C PRO A 89 23.94 -13.11 7.59
N GLY A 90 24.85 -14.04 7.32
CA GLY A 90 25.01 -14.64 5.99
C GLY A 90 25.83 -13.84 4.99
N VAL A 91 26.28 -12.63 5.32
CA VAL A 91 27.16 -11.81 4.49
C VAL A 91 28.62 -12.11 4.85
N GLY A 92 29.26 -12.95 4.03
CA GLY A 92 30.69 -13.22 4.14
C GLY A 92 31.54 -12.11 3.53
N LYS A 93 32.86 -12.11 3.83
CA LYS A 93 33.81 -11.04 3.41
C LYS A 93 33.70 -10.65 1.94
N ALA A 94 33.64 -11.62 1.01
CA ALA A 94 33.57 -11.34 -0.42
C ALA A 94 32.28 -10.65 -0.87
N ILE A 95 31.19 -10.81 -0.12
CA ILE A 95 29.91 -10.11 -0.35
C ILE A 95 29.95 -8.75 0.36
N ALA A 96 30.52 -8.68 1.57
CA ALA A 96 30.71 -7.43 2.30
C ALA A 96 31.56 -6.41 1.52
N ASP A 97 32.66 -6.86 0.88
CA ASP A 97 33.50 -6.00 0.05
C ASP A 97 32.71 -5.40 -1.14
N LYS A 98 31.77 -6.16 -1.74
CA LYS A 98 30.90 -5.65 -2.83
C LYS A 98 29.78 -4.77 -2.32
N LEU A 99 29.31 -5.03 -1.12
CA LEU A 99 28.30 -4.20 -0.46
C LEU A 99 28.91 -2.84 -0.08
N ASP A 100 30.14 -2.81 0.39
CA ASP A 100 30.90 -1.58 0.64
C ASP A 100 31.07 -0.75 -0.65
N GLU A 101 31.53 -1.39 -1.74
CA GLU A 101 31.63 -0.76 -3.05
C GLU A 101 30.29 -0.14 -3.48
N LEU A 102 29.22 -0.92 -3.43
CA LEU A 102 27.87 -0.48 -3.85
C LEU A 102 27.34 0.65 -2.97
N ALA A 103 27.48 0.53 -1.64
CA ALA A 103 27.02 1.51 -0.68
C ALA A 103 27.74 2.87 -0.78
N THR A 104 29.04 2.83 -1.10
CA THR A 104 29.88 4.02 -1.16
C THR A 104 29.90 4.67 -2.53
N THR A 105 29.85 3.89 -3.61
CA THR A 105 29.96 4.38 -5.00
C THR A 105 28.63 4.41 -5.77
N GLY A 106 27.57 3.79 -5.23
CA GLY A 106 26.30 3.59 -5.92
C GLY A 106 26.37 2.59 -7.08
N ARG A 107 27.50 1.91 -7.30
CA ARG A 107 27.76 0.98 -8.42
C ARG A 107 28.34 -0.33 -7.93
N SER A 108 28.12 -1.40 -8.69
CA SER A 108 28.74 -2.71 -8.44
C SER A 108 29.45 -3.19 -9.70
N GLU A 109 30.77 -3.09 -9.71
CA GLU A 109 31.59 -3.56 -10.83
C GLU A 109 31.34 -5.04 -11.14
N TYR A 110 31.07 -5.83 -10.11
CA TYR A 110 30.78 -7.25 -10.29
C TYR A 110 29.46 -7.50 -11.02
N ARG A 111 28.39 -6.74 -10.71
CA ARG A 111 27.13 -6.76 -11.45
C ARG A 111 27.32 -6.28 -12.89
N ASP A 112 28.06 -5.20 -13.07
CA ASP A 112 28.34 -4.64 -14.40
C ASP A 112 29.11 -5.63 -15.28
N LYS A 113 30.07 -6.39 -14.73
CA LYS A 113 30.76 -7.48 -15.44
C LYS A 113 29.81 -8.61 -15.84
N LEU A 114 28.89 -9.00 -14.97
CA LEU A 114 27.90 -10.02 -15.31
C LEU A 114 26.93 -9.51 -16.41
N LEU A 115 26.49 -8.28 -16.33
CA LEU A 115 25.65 -7.64 -17.35
C LEU A 115 26.37 -7.48 -18.70
N ALA A 116 27.69 -7.39 -18.71
CA ALA A 116 28.46 -7.38 -19.96
C ALA A 116 28.50 -8.77 -20.65
N GLU A 117 28.31 -9.85 -19.89
CA GLU A 117 28.24 -11.22 -20.44
C GLU A 117 26.84 -11.59 -20.98
N PHE A 118 25.78 -10.89 -20.54
CA PHE A 118 24.41 -11.17 -20.89
C PHE A 118 23.65 -9.90 -21.33
N PRO A 119 22.66 -10.02 -22.24
CA PRO A 119 21.75 -8.92 -22.51
C PRO A 119 21.03 -8.45 -21.24
N THR A 120 20.99 -7.15 -20.98
CA THR A 120 20.28 -6.58 -19.83
C THR A 120 18.80 -6.95 -19.79
N THR A 121 18.21 -7.20 -20.96
CA THR A 121 16.84 -7.67 -21.16
C THR A 121 16.54 -9.03 -20.53
N LEU A 122 17.56 -9.85 -20.20
CA LEU A 122 17.33 -11.09 -19.44
C LEU A 122 16.85 -10.83 -18.02
N LEU A 123 17.24 -9.72 -17.40
CA LEU A 123 16.70 -9.32 -16.10
C LEU A 123 15.21 -8.99 -16.17
N GLU A 124 14.73 -8.43 -17.29
CA GLU A 124 13.31 -8.20 -17.52
C GLU A 124 12.54 -9.52 -17.60
N MET A 125 13.10 -10.53 -18.28
CA MET A 125 12.51 -11.87 -18.33
C MET A 125 12.47 -12.55 -16.95
N LEU A 126 13.49 -12.36 -16.11
CA LEU A 126 13.58 -12.90 -14.76
C LEU A 126 12.54 -12.28 -13.79
N ARG A 127 12.06 -11.06 -14.08
CA ARG A 127 11.02 -10.39 -13.30
C ARG A 127 9.61 -10.90 -13.62
N LEU A 128 9.44 -11.65 -14.71
CA LEU A 128 8.13 -12.16 -15.09
C LEU A 128 7.67 -13.28 -14.12
N PRO A 129 6.44 -13.20 -13.59
CA PRO A 129 5.89 -14.23 -12.74
C PRO A 129 5.94 -15.62 -13.39
N GLY A 130 6.48 -16.61 -12.70
CA GLY A 130 6.59 -17.99 -13.19
C GLY A 130 7.79 -18.27 -14.10
N VAL A 131 8.65 -17.28 -14.34
CA VAL A 131 9.87 -17.42 -15.15
C VAL A 131 11.11 -17.32 -14.26
N GLY A 132 11.54 -18.45 -13.71
CA GLY A 132 12.75 -18.48 -12.87
C GLY A 132 14.05 -18.55 -13.67
N PRO A 133 15.22 -18.32 -13.02
CA PRO A 133 16.54 -18.28 -13.68
C PRO A 133 16.86 -19.55 -14.49
N LYS A 134 16.44 -20.74 -14.02
CA LYS A 134 16.62 -22.01 -14.76
C LYS A 134 15.85 -22.02 -16.07
N THR A 135 14.64 -21.49 -16.05
CA THR A 135 13.78 -21.40 -17.24
C THR A 135 14.36 -20.39 -18.22
N VAL A 136 14.76 -19.21 -17.76
CA VAL A 136 15.43 -18.18 -18.58
C VAL A 136 16.70 -18.74 -19.21
N ARG A 137 17.54 -19.42 -18.44
CA ARG A 137 18.76 -20.08 -18.95
C ARG A 137 18.49 -21.05 -20.09
N LEU A 138 17.48 -21.94 -19.94
CA LEU A 138 17.13 -22.90 -20.97
C LEU A 138 16.63 -22.19 -22.23
N ILE A 139 15.74 -21.24 -22.09
CA ILE A 139 15.15 -20.48 -23.18
C ILE A 139 16.22 -19.66 -23.91
N TYR A 140 17.07 -18.95 -23.16
CA TYR A 140 18.17 -18.16 -23.74
C TYR A 140 19.17 -19.04 -24.50
N ARG A 141 19.63 -20.15 -23.88
CA ARG A 141 20.65 -21.02 -24.46
C ARG A 141 20.13 -21.81 -25.66
N ASP A 142 18.93 -22.42 -25.56
CA ASP A 142 18.45 -23.43 -26.50
C ASP A 142 17.56 -22.81 -27.59
N LEU A 143 16.91 -21.67 -27.34
CA LEU A 143 16.08 -20.99 -28.34
C LEU A 143 16.67 -19.63 -28.80
N GLY A 144 17.74 -19.15 -28.16
CA GLY A 144 18.37 -17.87 -28.49
C GLY A 144 17.52 -16.63 -28.14
N VAL A 145 16.48 -16.79 -27.32
CA VAL A 145 15.55 -15.72 -26.92
C VAL A 145 16.25 -14.78 -25.94
N LYS A 146 16.22 -13.48 -26.23
CA LYS A 146 16.94 -12.44 -25.48
C LYS A 146 16.03 -11.37 -24.90
N THR A 147 14.82 -11.20 -25.41
CA THR A 147 13.90 -10.15 -25.01
C THR A 147 12.55 -10.74 -24.58
N VAL A 148 11.75 -9.95 -23.85
CA VAL A 148 10.38 -10.34 -23.46
C VAL A 148 9.51 -10.56 -24.70
N GLU A 149 9.68 -9.74 -25.75
CA GLU A 149 8.92 -9.90 -26.99
C GLU A 149 9.29 -11.20 -27.73
N GLU A 150 10.58 -11.53 -27.82
CA GLU A 150 11.01 -12.82 -28.40
C GLU A 150 10.51 -14.00 -27.56
N LEU A 151 10.42 -13.84 -26.22
CA LEU A 151 9.87 -14.81 -25.30
C LEU A 151 8.37 -15.04 -25.56
N ARG A 152 7.60 -13.98 -25.80
CA ARG A 152 6.20 -14.04 -26.19
C ARG A 152 6.02 -14.86 -27.46
N VAL A 153 6.73 -14.48 -28.52
CA VAL A 153 6.66 -15.17 -29.81
C VAL A 153 7.04 -16.65 -29.68
N ALA A 154 8.04 -16.96 -28.83
CA ALA A 154 8.43 -18.36 -28.58
C ALA A 154 7.35 -19.14 -27.82
N ALA A 155 6.65 -18.51 -26.88
CA ALA A 155 5.55 -19.12 -26.13
C ALA A 155 4.31 -19.33 -27.02
N GLU A 156 3.89 -18.31 -27.77
CA GLU A 156 2.75 -18.37 -28.69
C GLU A 156 2.93 -19.44 -29.79
N SER A 157 4.16 -19.60 -30.27
CA SER A 157 4.50 -20.59 -31.30
C SER A 157 4.73 -22.01 -30.76
N GLY A 158 4.58 -22.25 -29.45
CA GLY A 158 4.74 -23.56 -28.82
C GLY A 158 6.19 -24.07 -28.77
N ARG A 159 7.18 -23.20 -28.95
CA ARG A 159 8.61 -23.57 -28.98
C ARG A 159 9.16 -23.90 -27.60
N ILE A 160 8.57 -23.33 -26.55
CA ILE A 160 9.04 -23.50 -25.17
C ILE A 160 8.72 -24.90 -24.64
N ARG A 161 7.52 -25.43 -24.95
CA ARG A 161 7.12 -26.78 -24.57
C ARG A 161 8.01 -27.85 -25.17
N GLY A 162 8.75 -27.56 -26.24
CA GLY A 162 9.75 -28.44 -26.84
C GLY A 162 11.04 -28.58 -26.03
N LEU A 163 11.28 -27.73 -25.05
CA LEU A 163 12.45 -27.78 -24.18
C LEU A 163 12.26 -28.82 -23.06
N LYS A 164 13.32 -29.55 -22.74
CA LYS A 164 13.27 -30.62 -21.72
C LYS A 164 12.92 -30.03 -20.34
N GLY A 165 11.81 -30.47 -19.78
CA GLY A 165 11.32 -30.03 -18.45
C GLY A 165 10.38 -28.83 -18.47
N LEU A 166 10.06 -28.27 -19.63
CA LEU A 166 9.04 -27.27 -19.82
C LEU A 166 7.80 -27.86 -20.51
N SER A 167 6.64 -27.25 -20.25
CA SER A 167 5.35 -27.79 -20.68
C SER A 167 4.48 -26.71 -21.30
N GLU A 168 3.35 -27.07 -21.90
CA GLU A 168 2.32 -26.17 -22.35
C GLU A 168 1.82 -25.26 -21.22
N ARG A 169 1.71 -25.80 -19.99
CA ARG A 169 1.38 -24.99 -18.80
C ARG A 169 2.44 -23.92 -18.53
N THR A 170 3.72 -24.22 -18.77
CA THR A 170 4.81 -23.24 -18.63
C THR A 170 4.66 -22.11 -19.66
N GLU A 171 4.37 -22.45 -20.92
CA GLU A 171 4.11 -21.45 -21.96
C GLU A 171 2.93 -20.54 -21.58
N GLN A 172 1.85 -21.13 -21.10
CA GLN A 172 0.68 -20.38 -20.68
C GLN A 172 1.00 -19.44 -19.51
N LEU A 173 1.75 -19.90 -18.49
CA LEU A 173 2.20 -19.07 -17.37
C LEU A 173 3.11 -17.93 -17.83
N ILE A 174 3.98 -18.15 -18.83
CA ILE A 174 4.83 -17.12 -19.42
C ILE A 174 3.97 -16.06 -20.11
N LEU A 175 3.00 -16.45 -20.93
CA LEU A 175 2.10 -15.52 -21.62
C LEU A 175 1.22 -14.73 -20.63
N GLU A 176 0.70 -15.40 -19.61
CA GLU A 176 -0.02 -14.75 -18.52
C GLU A 176 0.88 -13.74 -17.76
N GLY A 177 2.14 -14.12 -17.51
CA GLY A 177 3.15 -13.27 -16.88
C GLY A 177 3.46 -12.03 -17.69
N ILE A 178 3.69 -12.19 -19.01
CA ILE A 178 3.94 -11.07 -19.94
C ILE A 178 2.72 -10.14 -19.99
N ALA A 179 1.53 -10.68 -20.19
CA ALA A 179 0.30 -9.88 -20.22
C ALA A 179 0.01 -9.17 -18.90
N ARG A 180 0.48 -9.73 -17.78
CA ARG A 180 0.40 -9.10 -16.45
C ARG A 180 1.41 -7.96 -16.32
N ASP A 181 2.65 -8.17 -16.77
CA ASP A 181 3.72 -7.17 -16.74
C ASP A 181 3.37 -5.96 -17.61
N GLU A 182 2.84 -6.17 -18.81
CA GLU A 182 2.35 -5.11 -19.70
C GLU A 182 1.23 -4.28 -19.08
N ARG A 183 0.31 -4.93 -18.37
CA ARG A 183 -0.75 -4.22 -17.63
C ARG A 183 -0.22 -3.43 -16.44
N ARG A 184 1.00 -3.76 -15.96
CA ARG A 184 1.70 -3.10 -14.85
C ARG A 184 2.66 -2.02 -15.33
N GLU A 185 3.16 -2.11 -16.56
CA GLU A 185 4.13 -1.16 -17.10
C GLU A 185 3.59 0.27 -16.96
N GLY A 186 4.34 1.10 -16.27
CA GLY A 186 3.94 2.47 -15.95
C GLY A 186 2.91 2.63 -14.83
N ARG A 187 2.42 1.55 -14.18
CA ARG A 187 1.49 1.68 -13.05
C ARG A 187 2.25 1.73 -11.72
N LEU A 188 1.88 2.69 -10.89
CA LEU A 188 2.38 2.86 -9.53
C LEU A 188 1.41 2.27 -8.51
N LEU A 189 1.91 1.75 -7.40
CA LEU A 189 1.10 1.54 -6.20
C LEU A 189 0.69 2.91 -5.62
N LEU A 190 -0.39 2.94 -4.86
CA LEU A 190 -0.95 4.18 -4.32
C LEU A 190 0.07 4.99 -3.48
N ASN A 191 0.89 4.32 -2.66
CA ASN A 191 1.96 4.95 -1.89
C ASN A 191 3.07 5.52 -2.78
N GLN A 192 3.46 4.81 -3.85
CA GLN A 192 4.45 5.30 -4.81
C GLN A 192 3.93 6.51 -5.57
N ALA A 193 2.65 6.48 -5.96
CA ALA A 193 1.99 7.61 -6.58
C ALA A 193 1.95 8.83 -5.65
N LYS A 194 1.77 8.62 -4.32
CA LYS A 194 1.84 9.71 -3.34
C LYS A 194 3.19 10.41 -3.34
N VAL A 195 4.28 9.66 -3.28
CA VAL A 195 5.64 10.24 -3.30
C VAL A 195 5.84 11.10 -4.55
N LEU A 196 5.41 10.61 -5.72
CA LEU A 196 5.54 11.36 -6.97
C LEU A 196 4.63 12.60 -7.02
N VAL A 197 3.42 12.52 -6.47
CA VAL A 197 2.51 13.67 -6.36
C VAL A 197 3.10 14.74 -5.45
N ASP A 198 3.67 14.34 -4.31
CA ASP A 198 4.31 15.24 -3.35
C ASP A 198 5.52 15.93 -4.01
N GLU A 199 6.46 15.17 -4.61
CA GLU A 199 7.63 15.70 -5.32
C GLU A 199 7.26 16.72 -6.41
N ILE A 200 6.26 16.41 -7.26
CA ILE A 200 5.82 17.34 -8.31
C ILE A 200 5.16 18.58 -7.71
N SER A 201 4.34 18.39 -6.66
CA SER A 201 3.64 19.49 -6.01
C SER A 201 4.61 20.45 -5.34
N GLU A 202 5.54 19.94 -4.55
CA GLU A 202 6.61 20.71 -3.91
C GLU A 202 7.44 21.45 -4.94
N GLY A 203 7.93 20.77 -5.98
CA GLY A 203 8.73 21.39 -7.04
C GLY A 203 8.00 22.48 -7.84
N LEU A 204 6.66 22.48 -7.88
CA LEU A 204 5.88 23.55 -8.50
C LEU A 204 5.59 24.69 -7.55
N LEU A 205 5.27 24.39 -6.28
CA LEU A 205 4.97 25.39 -5.24
C LEU A 205 6.20 26.23 -4.87
N ASP A 206 7.40 25.64 -4.95
CA ASP A 206 8.66 26.34 -4.65
C ASP A 206 9.02 27.43 -5.67
N VAL A 207 8.55 27.30 -6.91
CA VAL A 207 8.93 28.21 -8.02
C VAL A 207 7.78 29.09 -8.52
N LEU A 208 6.56 28.85 -8.03
CA LEU A 208 5.35 29.52 -8.50
C LEU A 208 4.51 30.05 -7.34
N ASP A 209 3.93 31.23 -7.52
CA ASP A 209 2.94 31.80 -6.59
C ASP A 209 1.54 31.22 -6.86
N ILE A 210 1.37 29.94 -6.53
CA ILE A 210 0.09 29.22 -6.61
C ILE A 210 -0.23 28.59 -5.24
N GLU A 211 -1.52 28.57 -4.86
CA GLU A 211 -1.92 28.12 -3.53
C GLU A 211 -1.72 26.61 -3.33
N ARG A 212 -1.95 25.81 -4.37
CA ARG A 212 -1.87 24.35 -4.27
C ARG A 212 -1.93 23.67 -5.62
N ILE A 213 -1.39 22.45 -5.65
CA ILE A 213 -1.64 21.45 -6.69
C ILE A 213 -2.66 20.44 -6.15
N ILE A 214 -3.69 20.16 -6.92
CA ILE A 214 -4.78 19.27 -6.51
C ILE A 214 -4.70 17.98 -7.32
N PRO A 215 -4.34 16.84 -6.71
CA PRO A 215 -4.39 15.57 -7.42
C PRO A 215 -5.84 15.17 -7.73
N ALA A 216 -6.04 14.55 -8.89
CA ALA A 216 -7.34 14.11 -9.38
C ALA A 216 -7.29 12.62 -9.80
N GLY A 217 -8.12 12.23 -10.75
CA GLY A 217 -8.12 10.90 -11.37
C GLY A 217 -8.25 9.74 -10.40
N SER A 218 -7.66 8.64 -10.78
CA SER A 218 -7.68 7.40 -10.00
C SER A 218 -6.93 7.53 -8.67
N TYR A 219 -5.92 8.41 -8.59
CA TYR A 219 -5.22 8.69 -7.33
C TYR A 219 -6.14 9.35 -6.29
N ARG A 220 -6.92 10.36 -6.67
CA ARG A 220 -7.86 11.03 -5.75
C ARG A 220 -8.96 10.08 -5.30
N ARG A 221 -9.39 9.15 -6.16
CA ARG A 221 -10.33 8.08 -5.80
C ARG A 221 -9.67 6.95 -5.00
N ARG A 222 -8.40 7.08 -4.62
CA ARG A 222 -7.65 6.11 -3.79
C ARG A 222 -7.61 4.70 -4.39
N ARG A 223 -7.50 4.58 -5.74
CA ARG A 223 -7.28 3.29 -6.39
C ARG A 223 -5.97 2.66 -5.88
N GLU A 224 -5.96 1.35 -5.69
CA GLU A 224 -4.77 0.62 -5.20
C GLU A 224 -3.57 0.67 -6.15
N SER A 225 -3.82 0.90 -7.43
CA SER A 225 -2.79 1.12 -8.44
C SER A 225 -3.20 2.22 -9.43
N ILE A 226 -2.24 3.06 -9.80
CA ILE A 226 -2.41 4.28 -10.58
C ILE A 226 -1.68 4.10 -11.91
N GLY A 227 -2.37 4.29 -13.04
CA GLY A 227 -1.78 4.19 -14.40
C GLY A 227 -1.23 5.52 -14.89
N ASP A 228 -1.98 6.57 -14.63
CA ASP A 228 -1.69 7.95 -14.97
C ASP A 228 -2.00 8.84 -13.77
N LEU A 229 -1.27 9.94 -13.64
CA LEU A 229 -1.52 10.95 -12.62
C LEU A 229 -2.17 12.17 -13.25
N ASP A 230 -3.31 12.58 -12.74
CA ASP A 230 -3.98 13.81 -13.09
C ASP A 230 -3.76 14.84 -11.99
N LEU A 231 -3.20 15.99 -12.33
CA LEU A 231 -2.95 17.12 -11.43
C LEU A 231 -3.70 18.35 -11.93
N LEU A 232 -4.24 19.14 -11.02
CA LEU A 232 -4.91 20.39 -11.29
C LEU A 232 -4.19 21.54 -10.57
N ALA A 233 -3.95 22.65 -11.28
CA ALA A 233 -3.49 23.90 -10.70
C ALA A 233 -4.54 24.99 -10.94
N GLU A 234 -4.67 25.91 -9.99
CA GLU A 234 -5.61 27.04 -10.08
C GLU A 234 -4.81 28.35 -10.15
N THR A 235 -4.86 29.03 -11.31
CA THR A 235 -4.16 30.31 -11.52
C THR A 235 -4.71 31.06 -12.73
N ASP A 236 -4.47 32.38 -12.78
CA ASP A 236 -4.70 33.22 -13.96
C ASP A 236 -3.50 33.24 -14.93
N GLU A 237 -2.36 32.67 -14.54
CA GLU A 237 -1.10 32.62 -15.32
C GLU A 237 -0.75 31.17 -15.76
N PRO A 238 -1.58 30.56 -16.64
CA PRO A 238 -1.44 29.14 -16.98
C PRO A 238 -0.12 28.78 -17.68
N ASP A 239 0.43 29.69 -18.52
CA ASP A 239 1.67 29.45 -19.24
C ASP A 239 2.86 29.24 -18.31
N GLU A 240 2.93 30.00 -17.21
CA GLU A 240 4.02 29.89 -16.23
C GLU A 240 4.00 28.52 -15.56
N VAL A 241 2.82 28.04 -15.16
CA VAL A 241 2.65 26.74 -14.50
C VAL A 241 2.94 25.60 -15.45
N VAL A 242 2.44 25.67 -16.69
CA VAL A 242 2.73 24.67 -17.74
C VAL A 242 4.23 24.61 -18.04
N ASP A 243 4.89 25.77 -18.10
CA ASP A 243 6.32 25.88 -18.37
C ASP A 243 7.17 25.31 -17.23
N ALA A 244 6.84 25.65 -15.99
CA ALA A 244 7.54 25.12 -14.81
C ALA A 244 7.39 23.60 -14.74
N PHE A 245 6.17 23.08 -14.91
CA PHE A 245 5.90 21.65 -14.92
C PHE A 245 6.73 20.89 -15.96
N CYS A 246 6.80 21.41 -17.20
CA CYS A 246 7.60 20.79 -18.27
C CYS A 246 9.11 20.82 -18.00
N ARG A 247 9.59 21.67 -17.07
CA ARG A 247 11.01 21.82 -16.73
C ARG A 247 11.41 21.13 -15.44
N LEU A 248 10.48 20.49 -14.75
CA LEU A 248 10.83 19.75 -13.52
C LEU A 248 11.95 18.74 -13.80
N PRO A 249 12.92 18.58 -12.89
CA PRO A 249 14.06 17.68 -13.09
C PRO A 249 13.67 16.22 -13.33
N SER A 250 12.54 15.78 -12.77
CA SER A 250 12.00 14.43 -12.92
C SER A 250 11.36 14.18 -14.30
N VAL A 251 11.10 15.21 -15.10
CA VAL A 251 10.49 15.08 -16.44
C VAL A 251 11.52 14.60 -17.46
N GLU A 252 11.29 13.42 -17.99
CA GLU A 252 12.14 12.85 -19.05
C GLU A 252 11.67 13.25 -20.44
N ALA A 253 10.36 13.32 -20.67
CA ALA A 253 9.80 13.68 -21.96
C ALA A 253 8.50 14.47 -21.82
N VAL A 254 8.38 15.54 -22.61
CA VAL A 254 7.13 16.27 -22.78
C VAL A 254 6.36 15.62 -23.95
N LEU A 255 5.24 14.97 -23.62
CA LEU A 255 4.41 14.25 -24.58
C LEU A 255 3.39 15.17 -25.28
N GLY A 256 2.99 16.24 -24.60
CA GLY A 256 2.07 17.23 -25.12
C GLY A 256 2.13 18.51 -24.29
N ARG A 257 1.99 19.66 -24.97
CA ARG A 257 1.95 20.98 -24.34
C ARG A 257 0.94 21.87 -25.03
N GLY A 258 0.01 22.40 -24.29
CA GLY A 258 -0.96 23.42 -24.69
C GLY A 258 -0.94 24.60 -23.72
N LEU A 259 -1.85 25.55 -23.88
CA LEU A 259 -1.95 26.75 -23.06
C LEU A 259 -2.37 26.43 -21.60
N HIS A 260 -3.28 25.47 -21.42
CA HIS A 260 -3.87 25.11 -20.12
C HIS A 260 -3.64 23.65 -19.75
N LYS A 261 -2.81 22.94 -20.50
CA LYS A 261 -2.56 21.51 -20.29
C LYS A 261 -1.14 21.16 -20.71
N ALA A 262 -0.48 20.32 -19.89
CA ALA A 262 0.71 19.60 -20.32
C ALA A 262 0.60 18.12 -19.94
N THR A 263 1.25 17.29 -20.73
CA THR A 263 1.39 15.86 -20.51
C THR A 263 2.87 15.53 -20.55
N VAL A 264 3.39 14.95 -19.51
CA VAL A 264 4.80 14.56 -19.40
C VAL A 264 4.94 13.09 -19.03
N ARG A 265 6.13 12.54 -19.24
CA ARG A 265 6.55 11.24 -18.72
C ARG A 265 7.64 11.45 -17.68
N ILE A 266 7.49 10.80 -16.54
CA ILE A 266 8.44 10.83 -15.44
C ILE A 266 9.27 9.55 -15.46
N GLY A 267 10.61 9.67 -15.58
CA GLY A 267 11.53 8.53 -15.69
C GLY A 267 11.28 7.65 -16.94
N GLY A 268 12.25 6.86 -17.38
CA GLY A 268 12.27 6.20 -18.69
C GLY A 268 11.04 5.35 -19.04
N ARG A 269 10.51 4.60 -18.08
CA ARG A 269 9.28 3.80 -18.22
C ARG A 269 8.25 4.16 -17.15
N GLY A 270 8.38 5.33 -16.53
CA GLY A 270 7.48 5.80 -15.50
C GLY A 270 6.11 6.24 -16.02
N PRO A 271 5.22 6.65 -15.10
CA PRO A 271 3.87 7.01 -15.45
C PRO A 271 3.79 8.28 -16.30
N GLN A 272 2.72 8.38 -17.03
CA GLN A 272 2.28 9.64 -17.61
C GLN A 272 1.69 10.51 -16.51
N VAL A 273 2.01 11.81 -16.54
CA VAL A 273 1.44 12.81 -15.63
C VAL A 273 0.81 13.90 -16.49
N ASP A 274 -0.47 14.14 -16.26
CA ASP A 274 -1.25 15.20 -16.92
C ASP A 274 -1.45 16.35 -15.91
N LEU A 275 -1.01 17.54 -16.27
CA LEU A 275 -1.34 18.78 -15.55
C LEU A 275 -2.37 19.57 -16.36
N MET A 276 -3.46 19.96 -15.67
CA MET A 276 -4.49 20.86 -16.17
C MET A 276 -4.48 22.14 -15.35
N VAL A 277 -4.55 23.27 -16.02
CA VAL A 277 -4.63 24.57 -15.36
C VAL A 277 -6.02 25.15 -15.56
N MET A 278 -6.67 25.46 -14.44
CA MET A 278 -7.99 26.08 -14.39
C MET A 278 -7.90 27.49 -13.81
N ARG A 279 -8.88 28.32 -14.15
CA ARG A 279 -8.99 29.66 -13.56
C ARG A 279 -9.59 29.60 -12.17
N PRO A 280 -9.26 30.56 -11.30
CA PRO A 280 -9.90 30.70 -10.00
C PRO A 280 -11.43 30.69 -10.09
N GLY A 281 -12.06 29.93 -9.17
CA GLY A 281 -13.51 29.77 -9.13
C GLY A 281 -14.12 28.75 -10.09
N GLN A 282 -13.34 27.99 -10.84
CA GLN A 282 -13.80 26.93 -11.76
C GLN A 282 -13.59 25.51 -11.18
N GLY A 283 -13.06 25.41 -9.97
CA GLY A 283 -12.64 24.12 -9.38
C GLY A 283 -13.73 23.05 -9.32
N GLY A 284 -14.99 23.44 -9.15
CA GLY A 284 -16.07 22.48 -8.96
C GLY A 284 -16.27 21.51 -10.11
N THR A 285 -16.42 22.01 -11.35
CA THR A 285 -16.63 21.15 -12.53
C THR A 285 -15.35 20.51 -13.03
N TYR A 286 -14.20 21.20 -12.91
CA TYR A 286 -12.89 20.61 -13.21
C TYR A 286 -12.61 19.39 -12.33
N LEU A 287 -12.79 19.53 -11.01
CA LEU A 287 -12.57 18.42 -10.08
C LEU A 287 -13.51 17.25 -10.31
N ILE A 288 -14.80 17.49 -10.62
CA ILE A 288 -15.73 16.42 -10.99
C ILE A 288 -15.23 15.71 -12.25
N HIS A 289 -14.91 16.47 -13.30
CA HIS A 289 -14.49 15.91 -14.59
C HIS A 289 -13.24 15.05 -14.46
N PHE A 290 -12.17 15.62 -13.86
CA PHE A 290 -10.87 14.95 -13.77
C PHE A 290 -10.77 13.93 -12.64
N THR A 291 -11.58 14.04 -11.59
CA THR A 291 -11.65 12.98 -10.57
C THR A 291 -12.30 11.72 -11.13
N GLY A 292 -13.35 11.83 -11.94
CA GLY A 292 -14.07 10.70 -12.49
C GLY A 292 -14.87 9.93 -11.40
N SER A 293 -15.14 8.62 -11.55
CA SER A 293 -14.70 7.79 -12.68
C SER A 293 -15.37 8.23 -14.01
N LYS A 294 -14.94 7.62 -15.10
CA LYS A 294 -15.61 7.84 -16.41
C LYS A 294 -17.09 7.47 -16.32
N GLU A 295 -17.40 6.34 -15.70
CA GLU A 295 -18.73 5.80 -15.54
C GLU A 295 -19.58 6.74 -14.68
N HIS A 296 -19.05 7.19 -13.53
CA HIS A 296 -19.71 8.19 -12.68
C HIS A 296 -20.02 9.48 -13.45
N ASN A 297 -19.04 10.01 -14.19
CA ASN A 297 -19.23 11.22 -14.99
C ASN A 297 -20.26 11.04 -16.11
N VAL A 298 -20.38 9.86 -16.72
CA VAL A 298 -21.43 9.55 -17.70
C VAL A 298 -22.82 9.70 -17.06
N ARG A 299 -22.98 9.22 -15.82
CA ARG A 299 -24.25 9.35 -15.07
C ARG A 299 -24.56 10.81 -14.75
N LEU A 300 -23.58 11.58 -14.27
CA LEU A 300 -23.78 13.01 -13.97
C LEU A 300 -24.14 13.80 -15.22
N ARG A 301 -23.50 13.50 -16.37
CA ARG A 301 -23.83 14.13 -17.67
C ARG A 301 -25.25 13.79 -18.12
N ALA A 302 -25.72 12.54 -17.92
CA ALA A 302 -27.09 12.18 -18.22
C ALA A 302 -28.08 12.99 -17.35
N MET A 303 -27.83 13.07 -16.04
CA MET A 303 -28.67 13.88 -15.13
C MET A 303 -28.67 15.37 -15.49
N ALA A 304 -27.54 15.93 -15.92
CA ALA A 304 -27.46 17.29 -16.40
C ALA A 304 -28.30 17.49 -17.66
N ARG A 305 -28.22 16.55 -18.61
CA ARG A 305 -28.99 16.57 -19.87
C ARG A 305 -30.50 16.53 -19.61
N ASP A 306 -30.95 15.70 -18.68
CA ASP A 306 -32.37 15.63 -18.29
C ASP A 306 -32.89 16.95 -17.71
N LYS A 307 -31.98 17.83 -17.24
CA LYS A 307 -32.29 19.19 -16.75
C LYS A 307 -32.04 20.29 -17.81
N GLY A 308 -31.72 19.93 -19.04
CA GLY A 308 -31.45 20.85 -20.16
C GLY A 308 -30.05 21.49 -20.09
N TRP A 309 -29.05 20.74 -19.56
CA TRP A 309 -27.68 21.20 -19.45
C TRP A 309 -26.68 20.18 -20.01
N SER A 310 -25.62 20.65 -20.62
CA SER A 310 -24.43 19.87 -20.97
C SER A 310 -23.35 20.10 -19.90
N LEU A 311 -22.87 19.04 -19.27
CA LEU A 311 -21.80 19.08 -18.28
C LEU A 311 -20.44 18.77 -18.93
N SER A 312 -19.50 19.69 -18.83
CA SER A 312 -18.09 19.53 -19.18
C SER A 312 -17.18 20.00 -18.04
N GLU A 313 -15.87 19.92 -18.24
CA GLU A 313 -14.88 20.54 -17.33
C GLU A 313 -15.09 22.04 -17.16
N TYR A 314 -15.55 22.73 -18.22
CA TYR A 314 -15.75 24.20 -18.21
C TYR A 314 -17.01 24.65 -17.50
N GLY A 315 -17.92 23.74 -17.15
CA GLY A 315 -19.17 24.10 -16.47
C GLY A 315 -20.38 23.39 -17.06
N PHE A 316 -21.55 23.90 -16.69
CA PHE A 316 -22.86 23.49 -17.19
C PHE A 316 -23.32 24.51 -18.24
N ALA A 317 -23.38 24.09 -19.50
CA ALA A 317 -23.86 24.91 -20.61
C ALA A 317 -25.30 24.55 -20.97
N ARG A 318 -26.17 25.55 -21.24
CA ARG A 318 -27.55 25.31 -21.64
C ARG A 318 -27.60 24.61 -22.99
N ILE A 319 -28.51 23.64 -23.13
CA ILE A 319 -28.80 22.94 -24.38
C ILE A 319 -30.26 23.08 -24.77
N ASP A 320 -30.53 22.97 -26.06
CA ASP A 320 -31.89 22.92 -26.62
C ASP A 320 -32.49 21.49 -26.52
N ASP A 321 -33.72 21.34 -27.04
CA ASP A 321 -34.42 20.05 -27.04
C ASP A 321 -33.74 18.99 -27.93
N ALA A 322 -32.87 19.39 -28.85
CA ALA A 322 -32.04 18.52 -29.69
C ALA A 322 -30.74 18.10 -28.97
N GLY A 323 -30.41 18.73 -27.83
CA GLY A 323 -29.18 18.51 -27.07
C GLY A 323 -27.98 19.33 -27.58
N GLU A 324 -28.23 20.33 -28.43
CA GLU A 324 -27.18 21.20 -28.93
C GLU A 324 -26.98 22.42 -28.02
N LEU A 325 -25.73 22.93 -27.98
CA LEU A 325 -25.40 24.09 -27.14
C LEU A 325 -26.13 25.33 -27.69
N ILE A 326 -26.83 26.04 -26.79
CA ILE A 326 -27.44 27.32 -27.10
C ILE A 326 -26.36 28.40 -27.07
N ALA A 327 -26.20 29.15 -28.19
CA ALA A 327 -25.25 30.25 -28.28
C ALA A 327 -25.62 31.41 -27.34
N ALA A 328 -24.63 32.14 -26.84
CA ALA A 328 -24.83 33.21 -25.84
C ALA A 328 -25.78 34.31 -26.36
N ASP A 329 -25.75 34.64 -27.66
CA ASP A 329 -26.64 35.61 -28.30
C ASP A 329 -28.08 35.11 -28.48
N GLN A 330 -28.31 33.79 -28.31
CA GLN A 330 -29.62 33.12 -28.34
C GLN A 330 -30.15 32.77 -26.95
N GLY A 331 -29.53 33.31 -25.88
CA GLY A 331 -29.90 33.04 -24.50
C GLY A 331 -29.18 31.84 -23.87
N GLY A 332 -28.08 31.41 -24.45
CA GLY A 332 -27.20 30.41 -23.86
C GLY A 332 -26.61 30.90 -22.55
N GLU A 333 -26.48 30.00 -21.60
CA GLU A 333 -25.94 30.25 -20.26
C GLU A 333 -24.85 29.23 -19.97
N LEU A 334 -23.74 29.68 -19.40
CA LEU A 334 -22.70 28.82 -18.81
C LEU A 334 -22.65 29.06 -17.30
N ARG A 335 -22.86 27.99 -16.52
CA ARG A 335 -22.71 28.01 -15.06
C ARG A 335 -21.44 27.31 -14.66
N VAL A 336 -20.61 28.01 -13.91
CA VAL A 336 -19.41 27.50 -13.27
C VAL A 336 -19.60 27.52 -11.75
N PHE A 337 -18.90 26.62 -11.07
CA PHE A 337 -18.99 26.47 -9.61
C PHE A 337 -17.57 26.41 -9.05
N ALA A 338 -17.35 27.07 -7.92
CA ALA A 338 -16.06 27.05 -7.24
C ALA A 338 -15.77 25.70 -6.58
N THR A 339 -16.82 25.05 -6.08
CA THR A 339 -16.69 23.77 -5.37
C THR A 339 -17.52 22.66 -6.01
N GLU A 340 -17.06 21.42 -5.83
CA GLU A 340 -17.82 20.24 -6.27
C GLU A 340 -19.18 20.13 -5.57
N ALA A 341 -19.25 20.50 -4.30
CA ALA A 341 -20.52 20.46 -3.53
C ALA A 341 -21.60 21.36 -4.18
N GLU A 342 -21.24 22.55 -4.66
CA GLU A 342 -22.16 23.42 -5.39
C GLU A 342 -22.59 22.81 -6.73
N ALA A 343 -21.67 22.20 -7.45
CA ALA A 343 -21.96 21.54 -8.73
C ALA A 343 -22.85 20.30 -8.54
N TYR A 344 -22.63 19.49 -7.50
CA TYR A 344 -23.52 18.38 -7.11
C TYR A 344 -24.90 18.90 -6.69
N ALA A 345 -24.97 19.94 -5.86
CA ALA A 345 -26.23 20.54 -5.44
C ALA A 345 -27.05 21.08 -6.61
N PHE A 346 -26.41 21.62 -7.66
CA PHE A 346 -27.06 22.03 -8.89
C PHE A 346 -27.72 20.85 -9.63
N LEU A 347 -27.13 19.66 -9.54
CA LEU A 347 -27.72 18.42 -10.03
C LEU A 347 -28.79 17.84 -9.07
N GLY A 348 -28.96 18.42 -7.87
CA GLY A 348 -29.89 17.91 -6.84
C GLY A 348 -29.32 16.73 -6.07
N LEU A 349 -27.99 16.63 -5.98
CA LEU A 349 -27.26 15.61 -5.23
C LEU A 349 -26.51 16.24 -4.06
N PRO A 350 -26.35 15.56 -2.92
CA PRO A 350 -25.33 15.90 -1.96
C PRO A 350 -23.94 15.65 -2.56
N PHE A 351 -22.90 16.20 -1.92
CA PHE A 351 -21.52 15.88 -2.28
C PHE A 351 -21.29 14.36 -2.12
N ILE A 352 -20.66 13.77 -3.11
CA ILE A 352 -20.26 12.36 -3.12
C ILE A 352 -18.74 12.31 -2.98
N GLU A 353 -18.26 11.60 -1.97
CA GLU A 353 -16.82 11.46 -1.72
C GLU A 353 -16.11 10.82 -2.92
N PRO A 354 -14.89 11.27 -3.29
CA PRO A 354 -14.14 10.74 -4.43
C PRO A 354 -14.00 9.22 -4.42
N GLU A 355 -13.78 8.62 -3.25
CA GLU A 355 -13.61 7.19 -3.06
C GLU A 355 -14.83 6.36 -3.48
N LEU A 356 -16.02 6.97 -3.47
CA LEU A 356 -17.27 6.31 -3.84
C LEU A 356 -17.59 6.38 -5.34
N ARG A 357 -16.94 7.27 -6.11
CA ARG A 357 -17.27 7.61 -7.51
C ARG A 357 -16.82 6.55 -8.52
N GLU A 358 -17.38 5.35 -8.42
CA GLU A 358 -17.00 4.20 -9.28
C GLU A 358 -18.22 3.58 -9.99
N ASP A 359 -19.39 4.28 -10.01
CA ASP A 359 -20.68 3.82 -10.54
C ASP A 359 -21.12 2.47 -9.92
N ARG A 360 -21.07 2.42 -8.58
CA ARG A 360 -21.43 1.24 -7.78
C ARG A 360 -22.66 1.47 -6.91
N GLY A 361 -23.55 2.37 -7.34
CA GLY A 361 -24.78 2.72 -6.65
C GLY A 361 -24.72 3.99 -5.80
N GLU A 362 -23.62 4.75 -5.87
CA GLU A 362 -23.42 5.97 -5.08
C GLU A 362 -24.40 7.09 -5.46
N ILE A 363 -24.82 7.16 -6.73
CA ILE A 363 -25.80 8.16 -7.18
C ILE A 363 -27.19 7.83 -6.64
N GLU A 364 -27.60 6.56 -6.71
CA GLU A 364 -28.85 6.08 -6.14
C GLU A 364 -28.89 6.27 -4.63
N ALA A 365 -27.80 5.95 -3.93
CA ALA A 365 -27.67 6.17 -2.50
C ALA A 365 -27.75 7.67 -2.15
N ALA A 366 -27.10 8.53 -2.93
CA ALA A 366 -27.15 9.98 -2.77
C ALA A 366 -28.57 10.52 -2.93
N LEU A 367 -29.29 10.09 -3.97
CA LEU A 367 -30.69 10.49 -4.21
C LEU A 367 -31.64 10.00 -3.11
N ALA A 368 -31.37 8.84 -2.53
CA ALA A 368 -32.14 8.27 -1.43
C ALA A 368 -31.74 8.80 -0.04
N GLY A 369 -30.69 9.63 0.07
CA GLY A 369 -30.16 10.09 1.34
C GLY A 369 -29.46 9.01 2.16
N ASN A 370 -28.95 7.96 1.50
CA ASN A 370 -28.37 6.75 2.09
C ASN A 370 -26.87 6.59 1.80
N LEU A 371 -26.16 7.70 1.54
CA LEU A 371 -24.69 7.64 1.48
C LEU A 371 -24.14 7.20 2.85
N PRO A 372 -23.10 6.35 2.87
CA PRO A 372 -22.48 5.90 4.12
C PRO A 372 -21.80 7.05 4.86
N ASN A 373 -21.80 7.00 6.19
CA ASN A 373 -20.91 7.80 7.02
C ASN A 373 -19.53 7.14 7.00
N LEU A 374 -18.68 7.53 6.05
CA LEU A 374 -17.41 6.87 5.80
C LEU A 374 -16.45 7.01 6.97
N ILE A 375 -15.80 5.89 7.31
CA ILE A 375 -14.74 5.85 8.31
C ILE A 375 -13.60 6.83 7.97
N THR A 376 -12.98 7.38 9.01
CA THR A 376 -11.77 8.22 8.95
C THR A 376 -10.67 7.62 9.81
N GLU A 377 -9.43 8.06 9.61
CA GLU A 377 -8.30 7.62 10.46
C GLU A 377 -8.50 8.02 11.93
N ALA A 378 -9.17 9.15 12.19
CA ALA A 378 -9.49 9.62 13.53
C ALA A 378 -10.50 8.73 14.28
N ASP A 379 -11.25 7.87 13.58
CA ASP A 379 -12.15 6.92 14.22
C ASP A 379 -11.40 5.70 14.81
N LEU A 380 -10.18 5.42 14.32
CA LEU A 380 -9.36 4.32 14.83
C LEU A 380 -8.85 4.64 16.24
N ARG A 381 -8.99 3.69 17.16
CA ARG A 381 -8.55 3.80 18.54
C ARG A 381 -7.26 3.03 18.82
N GLY A 382 -6.83 2.20 17.89
CA GLY A 382 -5.62 1.40 17.98
C GLY A 382 -5.41 0.55 16.73
N ASP A 383 -4.36 -0.24 16.77
CA ASP A 383 -3.96 -1.16 15.71
C ASP A 383 -3.86 -2.56 16.29
N LEU A 384 -4.42 -3.55 15.61
CA LEU A 384 -4.53 -4.92 16.12
C LEU A 384 -3.47 -5.85 15.53
N HIS A 385 -2.59 -5.36 14.64
CA HIS A 385 -1.60 -6.18 13.96
C HIS A 385 -0.30 -5.41 13.76
N SER A 386 0.72 -5.75 14.57
CA SER A 386 2.07 -5.18 14.48
C SER A 386 3.13 -6.12 15.05
N HIS A 387 4.37 -5.96 14.58
CA HIS A 387 5.48 -6.85 14.88
C HIS A 387 6.63 -6.11 15.55
N SER A 388 7.40 -6.86 16.36
CA SER A 388 8.60 -6.36 17.01
C SER A 388 9.86 -7.12 16.60
N ASP A 389 11.00 -6.74 17.15
CA ASP A 389 12.28 -7.43 16.96
C ASP A 389 12.33 -8.84 17.61
N TRP A 390 11.27 -9.22 18.32
CA TRP A 390 11.10 -10.60 18.78
C TRP A 390 10.83 -11.55 17.62
N SER A 391 10.08 -11.13 16.62
CA SER A 391 9.96 -11.87 15.35
C SER A 391 10.75 -11.18 14.23
N ASP A 392 10.13 -10.62 13.23
CA ASP A 392 10.78 -10.02 12.06
C ASP A 392 10.62 -8.50 11.97
N GLY A 393 10.01 -7.88 12.96
CA GLY A 393 10.00 -6.43 13.10
C GLY A 393 11.40 -5.85 13.30
N ALA A 394 11.54 -4.57 13.01
CA ALA A 394 12.80 -3.84 13.09
C ALA A 394 12.99 -3.08 14.41
N MET A 395 11.93 -2.92 15.18
CA MET A 395 11.90 -2.11 16.41
C MET A 395 11.54 -2.96 17.62
N SER A 396 12.03 -2.56 18.80
CA SER A 396 11.66 -3.24 20.04
C SER A 396 10.17 -3.07 20.38
N VAL A 397 9.61 -4.00 21.14
CA VAL A 397 8.23 -3.90 21.68
C VAL A 397 7.99 -2.54 22.34
N GLU A 398 8.94 -2.05 23.13
CA GLU A 398 8.87 -0.75 23.79
C GLU A 398 8.78 0.40 22.79
N ALA A 399 9.65 0.43 21.77
CA ALA A 399 9.66 1.50 20.76
C ALA A 399 8.35 1.53 19.94
N MET A 400 7.80 0.36 19.58
CA MET A 400 6.52 0.27 18.90
C MET A 400 5.37 0.77 19.78
N ALA A 401 5.35 0.39 21.05
CA ALA A 401 4.33 0.80 22.01
C ALA A 401 4.36 2.31 22.29
N GLU A 402 5.54 2.88 22.52
CA GLU A 402 5.71 4.33 22.74
C GLU A 402 5.28 5.14 21.52
N PHE A 403 5.60 4.67 20.32
CA PHE A 403 5.18 5.34 19.10
C PHE A 403 3.65 5.31 18.93
N ALA A 404 2.99 4.15 19.16
CA ALA A 404 1.54 4.04 19.13
C ALA A 404 0.87 4.97 20.15
N ARG A 405 1.44 5.04 21.38
CA ARG A 405 0.97 5.93 22.44
C ARG A 405 1.05 7.41 22.04
N ARG A 406 2.16 7.83 21.40
CA ARG A 406 2.33 9.20 20.89
C ARG A 406 1.41 9.52 19.70
N ARG A 407 0.96 8.52 18.96
CA ARG A 407 -0.10 8.69 17.94
C ARG A 407 -1.50 8.86 18.52
N GLY A 408 -1.66 8.79 19.84
CA GLY A 408 -2.96 8.90 20.50
C GLY A 408 -3.79 7.61 20.47
N HIS A 409 -3.17 6.46 20.19
CA HIS A 409 -3.86 5.17 20.30
C HIS A 409 -4.25 4.90 21.76
N ALA A 410 -5.44 4.35 21.98
CA ALA A 410 -5.87 3.87 23.30
C ALA A 410 -5.31 2.46 23.60
N TYR A 411 -4.98 1.72 22.55
CA TYR A 411 -4.36 0.38 22.62
C TYR A 411 -3.55 0.09 21.37
N GLN A 412 -2.61 -0.84 21.53
CA GLN A 412 -1.84 -1.47 20.46
C GLN A 412 -1.76 -2.95 20.73
N VAL A 413 -1.86 -3.81 19.73
CA VAL A 413 -1.62 -5.25 19.88
C VAL A 413 -0.28 -5.60 19.25
N MET A 414 0.60 -6.23 20.05
CA MET A 414 1.81 -6.85 19.56
C MET A 414 1.48 -8.28 19.14
N THR A 415 1.72 -8.62 17.86
CA THR A 415 1.29 -9.88 17.25
C THR A 415 2.45 -10.61 16.59
N ASP A 416 3.57 -10.76 17.30
CA ASP A 416 4.74 -11.42 16.77
C ASP A 416 4.42 -12.84 16.24
N HIS A 417 5.12 -13.28 15.21
CA HIS A 417 4.86 -14.55 14.52
C HIS A 417 5.06 -15.78 15.39
N THR A 418 4.32 -16.87 15.10
CA THR A 418 4.42 -18.13 15.81
C THR A 418 5.50 -19.07 15.25
N GLN A 419 5.90 -20.07 16.05
CA GLN A 419 7.13 -20.85 15.89
C GLN A 419 7.34 -21.54 14.54
N SER A 420 6.28 -21.95 13.83
CA SER A 420 6.43 -22.67 12.57
C SER A 420 6.88 -21.74 11.42
N LEU A 421 6.71 -20.44 11.56
CA LEU A 421 7.22 -19.46 10.61
C LEU A 421 8.69 -19.10 10.91
N ALA A 422 9.58 -20.08 10.76
CA ALA A 422 11.00 -19.96 11.10
C ALA A 422 11.72 -18.81 10.35
N ILE A 423 11.25 -18.45 9.14
CA ILE A 423 11.81 -17.35 8.35
C ILE A 423 11.60 -15.99 9.04
N ALA A 424 10.51 -15.84 9.75
CA ALA A 424 10.19 -14.67 10.55
C ALA A 424 10.68 -14.78 12.02
N ARG A 425 11.48 -15.77 12.35
CA ARG A 425 11.96 -16.03 13.72
C ARG A 425 10.84 -16.24 14.75
N GLY A 426 9.72 -16.82 14.30
CA GLY A 426 8.53 -17.00 15.12
C GLY A 426 8.79 -17.56 16.52
N LEU A 427 8.01 -17.12 17.48
CA LEU A 427 8.25 -17.35 18.91
C LEU A 427 7.95 -18.80 19.30
N THR A 428 8.82 -19.39 20.13
CA THR A 428 8.50 -20.61 20.86
C THR A 428 7.59 -20.31 22.05
N PRO A 429 6.87 -21.30 22.62
CA PRO A 429 6.05 -21.07 23.81
C PRO A 429 6.80 -20.39 24.97
N GLU A 430 8.08 -20.71 25.17
CA GLU A 430 8.91 -20.09 26.21
C GLU A 430 9.14 -18.61 25.92
N ARG A 431 9.41 -18.24 24.66
CA ARG A 431 9.58 -16.83 24.25
C ARG A 431 8.27 -16.05 24.34
N VAL A 432 7.13 -16.69 24.10
CA VAL A 432 5.80 -16.08 24.31
C VAL A 432 5.61 -15.65 25.76
N GLU A 433 6.03 -16.50 26.73
CA GLU A 433 5.94 -16.15 28.16
C GLU A 433 6.89 -15.00 28.53
N GLU A 434 8.10 -14.96 27.94
CA GLU A 434 9.06 -13.87 28.16
C GLU A 434 8.53 -12.54 27.60
N GLU A 435 7.95 -12.54 26.38
CA GLU A 435 7.34 -11.36 25.77
C GLU A 435 6.13 -10.87 26.58
N ARG A 436 5.26 -11.77 27.04
CA ARG A 436 4.14 -11.43 27.92
C ARG A 436 4.60 -10.73 29.18
N ALA A 437 5.67 -11.22 29.81
CA ALA A 437 6.24 -10.60 31.02
C ALA A 437 6.77 -9.18 30.72
N LEU A 438 7.41 -8.98 29.57
CA LEU A 438 7.86 -7.66 29.11
C LEU A 438 6.67 -6.72 28.92
N ILE A 439 5.64 -7.14 28.17
CA ILE A 439 4.42 -6.35 27.91
C ILE A 439 3.73 -5.98 29.24
N GLY A 440 3.68 -6.92 30.19
CA GLY A 440 3.17 -6.66 31.55
C GLY A 440 3.92 -5.53 32.25
N SER A 441 5.26 -5.59 32.25
CA SER A 441 6.11 -4.55 32.86
C SER A 441 5.97 -3.18 32.19
N LEU A 442 5.82 -3.15 30.85
CA LEU A 442 5.57 -1.91 30.10
C LEU A 442 4.21 -1.30 30.46
N ASN A 443 3.16 -2.11 30.58
CA ASN A 443 1.85 -1.64 30.98
C ASN A 443 1.84 -1.06 32.42
N GLU A 444 2.58 -1.68 33.35
CA GLU A 444 2.73 -1.14 34.71
C GLU A 444 3.42 0.23 34.69
N ARG A 445 4.45 0.40 33.85
CA ARG A 445 5.14 1.68 33.67
C ARG A 445 4.21 2.72 33.07
N PHE A 446 3.50 2.42 31.99
CA PHE A 446 2.58 3.35 31.32
C PHE A 446 1.48 3.83 32.27
N ALA A 447 0.89 2.92 33.06
CA ALA A 447 -0.10 3.29 34.06
C ALA A 447 0.47 4.22 35.15
N ALA A 448 1.70 3.96 35.62
CA ALA A 448 2.37 4.80 36.60
C ALA A 448 2.67 6.20 36.05
N GLU A 449 3.07 6.32 34.79
CA GLU A 449 3.29 7.60 34.12
C GLU A 449 1.99 8.40 33.94
N GLU A 450 0.88 7.73 33.62
CA GLU A 450 -0.45 8.34 33.52
C GLU A 450 -0.93 8.86 34.87
N GLU A 451 -0.80 8.04 35.93
CA GLU A 451 -1.14 8.46 37.30
C GLU A 451 -0.27 9.63 37.80
N ALA A 452 1.00 9.66 37.42
CA ALA A 452 1.92 10.75 37.77
C ALA A 452 1.74 12.01 36.93
N GLY A 453 0.95 11.97 35.86
CA GLY A 453 0.79 13.06 34.92
C GLY A 453 2.04 13.37 34.08
N THR A 454 2.90 12.33 33.87
CA THR A 454 4.13 12.41 33.08
C THR A 454 4.02 11.69 31.74
N ALA A 455 2.83 11.18 31.41
CA ALA A 455 2.55 10.58 30.11
C ALA A 455 2.71 11.62 28.96
N PRO A 456 3.07 11.17 27.74
CA PRO A 456 3.07 12.06 26.57
C PRO A 456 1.73 12.80 26.41
N PRO A 457 1.75 14.08 25.99
CA PRO A 457 0.53 14.88 25.86
C PRO A 457 -0.45 14.34 24.81
N GLU A 458 0.03 13.53 23.86
CA GLU A 458 -0.77 12.89 22.81
C GLU A 458 -1.45 11.60 23.30
N THR A 459 -1.11 11.11 24.48
CA THR A 459 -1.73 9.90 25.04
C THR A 459 -3.25 10.03 25.07
N SER A 460 -3.96 9.01 24.59
CA SER A 460 -5.42 8.97 24.57
C SER A 460 -6.04 9.33 25.92
N ASP A 461 -7.18 10.02 25.91
CA ASP A 461 -7.96 10.31 27.13
C ASP A 461 -8.40 9.02 27.88
N GLU A 462 -8.45 7.88 27.20
CA GLU A 462 -8.69 6.57 27.79
C GLU A 462 -7.44 5.95 28.43
N GLY A 463 -6.27 6.63 28.35
CA GLY A 463 -4.97 6.08 28.62
C GLY A 463 -4.52 5.11 27.51
N PHE A 464 -3.34 4.49 27.67
CA PHE A 464 -2.78 3.54 26.71
C PHE A 464 -2.62 2.15 27.33
N ARG A 465 -2.87 1.09 26.54
CA ARG A 465 -2.58 -0.28 26.90
C ARG A 465 -2.00 -1.07 25.74
N LEU A 466 -0.85 -1.69 25.97
CA LEU A 466 -0.28 -2.68 25.05
C LEU A 466 -0.93 -4.04 25.34
N LEU A 467 -1.53 -4.64 24.32
CA LEU A 467 -2.14 -5.97 24.37
C LEU A 467 -1.17 -7.00 23.80
N HIS A 468 -1.16 -8.18 24.41
CA HIS A 468 -0.35 -9.30 23.97
C HIS A 468 -1.14 -10.18 23.02
N GLY A 469 -0.75 -10.22 21.75
CA GLY A 469 -1.33 -11.06 20.71
C GLY A 469 -0.29 -11.98 20.07
N CYS A 470 -0.71 -12.67 19.01
CA CYS A 470 0.20 -13.38 18.10
C CYS A 470 -0.37 -13.39 16.68
N GLU A 471 0.51 -13.38 15.66
CA GLU A 471 0.14 -13.77 14.31
C GLU A 471 0.35 -15.28 14.17
N LEU A 472 -0.75 -16.01 14.29
CA LEU A 472 -0.83 -17.47 14.37
C LEU A 472 -0.80 -18.08 12.96
N GLU A 473 0.22 -18.85 12.64
CA GLU A 473 0.27 -19.57 11.36
C GLU A 473 -0.77 -20.69 11.30
N ILE A 474 -1.57 -20.69 10.21
CA ILE A 474 -2.44 -21.79 9.84
C ILE A 474 -1.62 -22.76 8.99
N ARG A 475 -1.14 -23.84 9.60
CA ARG A 475 -0.20 -24.79 8.99
C ARG A 475 -0.78 -25.48 7.76
N ALA A 476 0.09 -26.02 6.92
CA ALA A 476 -0.31 -26.69 5.67
C ALA A 476 -1.23 -27.91 5.88
N ASP A 477 -1.18 -28.55 7.04
CA ASP A 477 -2.06 -29.65 7.46
C ASP A 477 -3.42 -29.16 8.01
N GLY A 478 -3.62 -27.85 8.11
CA GLY A 478 -4.83 -27.24 8.65
C GLY A 478 -4.88 -27.14 10.17
N GLN A 479 -3.81 -27.55 10.86
CA GLN A 479 -3.69 -27.32 12.32
C GLN A 479 -3.21 -25.89 12.57
N LEU A 480 -3.56 -25.35 13.73
CA LEU A 480 -3.03 -24.10 14.23
C LEU A 480 -1.67 -24.34 14.90
N ASP A 481 -0.78 -23.37 14.81
CA ASP A 481 0.62 -23.57 15.24
C ASP A 481 0.80 -23.68 16.75
N TYR A 482 -0.12 -23.12 17.54
CA TYR A 482 -0.15 -23.27 19.01
C TYR A 482 -1.37 -24.08 19.46
N PRO A 483 -1.25 -24.80 20.59
CA PRO A 483 -2.38 -25.48 21.22
C PRO A 483 -3.33 -24.47 21.89
N ASP A 484 -4.59 -24.87 22.06
CA ASP A 484 -5.65 -24.01 22.59
C ASP A 484 -5.33 -23.47 23.99
N GLU A 485 -4.62 -24.25 24.82
CA GLU A 485 -4.20 -23.83 26.17
C GLU A 485 -3.26 -22.61 26.12
N LEU A 486 -2.39 -22.52 25.10
CA LEU A 486 -1.52 -21.36 24.91
C LEU A 486 -2.29 -20.21 24.25
N LEU A 487 -3.15 -20.51 23.25
CA LEU A 487 -3.97 -19.49 22.59
C LEU A 487 -4.88 -18.76 23.58
N ALA A 488 -5.44 -19.47 24.57
CA ALA A 488 -6.28 -18.89 25.61
C ALA A 488 -5.55 -17.86 26.53
N THR A 489 -4.23 -17.75 26.42
CA THR A 489 -3.43 -16.83 27.24
C THR A 489 -3.15 -15.48 26.56
N PHE A 490 -3.43 -15.35 25.27
CA PHE A 490 -3.31 -14.08 24.55
C PHE A 490 -4.53 -13.20 24.78
N ASP A 491 -4.33 -11.89 24.71
CA ASP A 491 -5.43 -10.91 24.70
C ASP A 491 -6.18 -10.95 23.35
N LEU A 492 -5.45 -11.19 22.24
CA LEU A 492 -6.02 -11.25 20.89
C LEU A 492 -5.16 -12.17 19.99
N VAL A 493 -5.83 -12.99 19.17
CA VAL A 493 -5.16 -13.90 18.22
C VAL A 493 -5.55 -13.55 16.80
N VAL A 494 -4.54 -13.21 16.00
CA VAL A 494 -4.65 -12.95 14.56
C VAL A 494 -4.13 -14.19 13.82
N ALA A 495 -4.95 -14.85 13.00
CA ALA A 495 -4.54 -16.05 12.29
C ALA A 495 -4.28 -15.75 10.80
N SER A 496 -3.18 -16.29 10.27
CA SER A 496 -2.74 -16.03 8.91
C SER A 496 -2.33 -17.31 8.16
N LEU A 497 -2.30 -17.22 6.81
CA LEU A 497 -1.93 -18.31 5.94
C LEU A 497 -0.73 -17.93 5.08
N HIS A 498 0.48 -18.26 5.54
CA HIS A 498 1.72 -17.97 4.79
C HIS A 498 2.24 -19.17 3.99
N VAL A 499 2.10 -20.37 4.50
CA VAL A 499 2.65 -21.60 3.87
C VAL A 499 1.58 -22.42 3.14
N GLY A 500 1.99 -23.31 2.24
CA GLY A 500 1.07 -24.24 1.56
C GLY A 500 0.08 -23.58 0.60
N ARG A 501 0.37 -22.42 0.04
CA ARG A 501 -0.52 -21.58 -0.80
C ARG A 501 -0.95 -22.21 -2.12
N ARG A 502 -0.31 -23.30 -2.56
CA ARG A 502 -0.61 -23.98 -3.83
C ARG A 502 -1.55 -25.18 -3.68
N GLN A 503 -2.13 -25.34 -2.51
CA GLN A 503 -3.15 -26.36 -2.26
C GLN A 503 -4.44 -26.06 -3.04
N THR A 504 -5.32 -27.04 -3.12
CA THR A 504 -6.63 -26.86 -3.78
C THR A 504 -7.52 -25.88 -3.04
N ARG A 505 -8.48 -25.30 -3.76
CA ARG A 505 -9.49 -24.39 -3.18
C ARG A 505 -10.16 -24.97 -1.93
N ALA A 506 -10.52 -26.25 -1.99
CA ALA A 506 -11.18 -26.91 -0.85
C ALA A 506 -10.26 -27.03 0.36
N GLU A 507 -8.99 -27.39 0.17
CA GLU A 507 -8.01 -27.49 1.25
C GLU A 507 -7.70 -26.14 1.86
N LEU A 508 -7.45 -25.11 1.04
CA LEU A 508 -7.20 -23.74 1.51
C LEU A 508 -8.41 -23.19 2.28
N THR A 509 -9.62 -23.38 1.75
CA THR A 509 -10.86 -22.94 2.42
C THR A 509 -11.01 -23.65 3.77
N GLN A 510 -10.80 -24.98 3.82
CA GLN A 510 -10.94 -25.72 5.07
C GLN A 510 -9.92 -25.25 6.14
N ARG A 511 -8.70 -24.90 5.75
CA ARG A 511 -7.69 -24.37 6.66
C ARG A 511 -8.15 -23.04 7.29
N VAL A 512 -8.65 -22.12 6.48
CA VAL A 512 -9.18 -20.83 6.97
C VAL A 512 -10.40 -21.07 7.86
N LEU A 513 -11.28 -22.01 7.51
CA LEU A 513 -12.42 -22.36 8.35
C LEU A 513 -12.01 -22.94 9.70
N ASN A 514 -10.96 -23.77 9.74
CA ASN A 514 -10.45 -24.31 11.01
C ASN A 514 -10.03 -23.18 11.97
N ALA A 515 -9.39 -22.12 11.45
CA ALA A 515 -9.05 -20.95 12.24
C ALA A 515 -10.31 -20.15 12.66
N ILE A 516 -11.24 -19.89 11.74
CA ILE A 516 -12.48 -19.14 12.02
C ILE A 516 -13.30 -19.84 13.11
N GLU A 517 -13.38 -21.18 13.09
CA GLU A 517 -14.14 -21.97 14.07
C GLU A 517 -13.43 -22.13 15.42
N ASN A 518 -12.14 -21.87 15.49
CA ASN A 518 -11.40 -21.96 16.76
C ASN A 518 -11.90 -20.87 17.73
N PRO A 519 -12.19 -21.21 19.01
CA PRO A 519 -12.74 -20.26 19.96
C PRO A 519 -11.79 -19.11 20.35
N HIS A 520 -10.48 -19.27 20.12
CA HIS A 520 -9.45 -18.33 20.52
C HIS A 520 -8.98 -17.42 19.38
N VAL A 521 -9.30 -17.74 18.12
CA VAL A 521 -8.92 -16.90 16.98
C VAL A 521 -9.90 -15.75 16.81
N ASP A 522 -9.44 -14.51 16.85
CA ASP A 522 -10.24 -13.30 16.80
C ASP A 522 -10.31 -12.68 15.40
N VAL A 523 -9.17 -12.65 14.71
CA VAL A 523 -9.01 -11.99 13.41
C VAL A 523 -8.37 -12.96 12.41
N ILE A 524 -8.78 -12.89 11.15
CA ILE A 524 -8.03 -13.49 10.03
C ILE A 524 -7.26 -12.37 9.35
N ALA A 525 -5.93 -12.42 9.44
CA ALA A 525 -5.01 -11.44 8.85
C ALA A 525 -4.94 -11.58 7.34
N HIS A 526 -4.81 -10.43 6.64
CA HIS A 526 -4.64 -10.35 5.18
C HIS A 526 -5.24 -11.57 4.44
N PRO A 527 -6.57 -11.77 4.53
CA PRO A 527 -7.24 -13.04 4.28
C PRO A 527 -7.06 -13.59 2.85
N SER A 528 -6.86 -12.72 1.85
CA SER A 528 -6.59 -13.17 0.49
C SER A 528 -5.13 -13.52 0.27
N GLY A 529 -4.25 -13.07 1.15
CA GLY A 529 -2.80 -13.28 1.09
C GLY A 529 -2.17 -12.72 -0.18
N ARG A 530 -2.85 -11.80 -0.87
CA ARG A 530 -2.38 -11.17 -2.11
C ARG A 530 -1.16 -10.28 -1.87
N MET A 531 -0.42 -10.02 -2.94
CA MET A 531 0.49 -8.88 -3.04
C MET A 531 0.27 -8.23 -4.41
N ILE A 532 -0.12 -6.98 -4.40
CA ILE A 532 -0.56 -6.26 -5.59
C ILE A 532 0.49 -6.37 -6.69
N GLY A 533 0.06 -6.97 -7.80
CA GLY A 533 0.88 -7.15 -8.98
C GLY A 533 1.96 -8.24 -8.89
N THR A 534 2.26 -8.85 -7.75
CA THR A 534 3.29 -9.91 -7.62
C THR A 534 2.73 -11.27 -7.22
N ARG A 535 1.66 -11.28 -6.45
CA ARG A 535 1.08 -12.52 -5.92
C ARG A 535 -0.44 -12.43 -5.93
N ASP A 536 -1.09 -13.39 -6.59
CA ASP A 536 -2.54 -13.44 -6.67
C ASP A 536 -3.17 -13.85 -5.33
N ASP A 537 -4.48 -13.57 -5.21
CA ASP A 537 -5.31 -14.01 -4.10
C ASP A 537 -5.23 -15.54 -3.95
N LEU A 538 -5.42 -15.99 -2.71
CA LEU A 538 -5.70 -17.41 -2.44
C LEU A 538 -7.02 -17.80 -3.10
N ASP A 539 -7.04 -18.98 -3.73
CA ASP A 539 -8.27 -19.53 -4.29
C ASP A 539 -9.12 -20.13 -3.17
N LEU A 540 -9.95 -19.28 -2.54
CA LEU A 540 -10.85 -19.64 -1.45
C LEU A 540 -12.32 -19.67 -1.92
N ASP A 541 -13.13 -20.48 -1.25
CA ASP A 541 -14.58 -20.34 -1.29
C ASP A 541 -15.01 -19.18 -0.36
N TRP A 542 -15.00 -17.97 -0.92
CA TRP A 542 -15.20 -16.74 -0.17
C TRP A 542 -16.59 -16.64 0.44
N ASP A 543 -17.65 -17.12 -0.20
CA ASP A 543 -19.01 -17.08 0.37
C ASP A 543 -19.09 -17.98 1.62
N THR A 544 -18.40 -19.11 1.60
CA THR A 544 -18.27 -19.99 2.78
C THR A 544 -17.46 -19.32 3.90
N VAL A 545 -16.33 -18.65 3.55
CA VAL A 545 -15.49 -17.92 4.51
C VAL A 545 -16.29 -16.78 5.16
N TYR A 546 -16.94 -15.93 4.36
CA TYR A 546 -17.75 -14.82 4.90
C TYR A 546 -18.88 -15.31 5.80
N SER A 547 -19.59 -16.37 5.38
CA SER A 547 -20.68 -16.94 6.16
C SER A 547 -20.21 -17.49 7.51
N ALA A 548 -19.04 -18.13 7.55
CA ALA A 548 -18.43 -18.61 8.77
C ALA A 548 -17.98 -17.46 9.68
N ALA A 549 -17.27 -16.46 9.13
CA ALA A 549 -16.80 -15.29 9.86
C ALA A 549 -17.97 -14.50 10.49
N ALA A 550 -19.02 -14.22 9.72
CA ALA A 550 -20.22 -13.54 10.22
C ALA A 550 -20.92 -14.34 11.33
N ARG A 551 -20.99 -15.67 11.20
CA ARG A 551 -21.64 -16.55 12.18
C ARG A 551 -20.84 -16.65 13.49
N THR A 552 -19.53 -16.74 13.42
CA THR A 552 -18.66 -16.88 14.62
C THR A 552 -18.32 -15.55 15.27
N GLY A 553 -18.48 -14.44 14.53
CA GLY A 553 -17.98 -13.12 14.92
C GLY A 553 -16.47 -12.99 14.77
N THR A 554 -15.81 -13.84 13.96
CA THR A 554 -14.41 -13.68 13.59
C THR A 554 -14.27 -12.51 12.64
N VAL A 555 -13.32 -11.63 12.92
CA VAL A 555 -13.05 -10.40 12.16
C VAL A 555 -12.22 -10.72 10.92
N LEU A 556 -12.47 -10.02 9.83
CA LEU A 556 -11.64 -10.08 8.63
C LEU A 556 -10.82 -8.79 8.52
N GLU A 557 -9.52 -8.90 8.42
CA GLU A 557 -8.61 -7.76 8.34
C GLU A 557 -8.72 -7.02 7.01
N MET A 558 -8.64 -5.70 7.06
CA MET A 558 -8.25 -4.81 5.97
C MET A 558 -6.82 -4.31 6.23
N ASN A 559 -5.84 -5.09 5.81
CA ASN A 559 -4.42 -4.79 5.96
C ASN A 559 -4.02 -3.56 5.14
N GLY A 560 -3.45 -2.56 5.81
CA GLY A 560 -3.09 -1.28 5.22
C GLY A 560 -1.76 -1.26 4.48
N SER A 561 -0.95 -2.34 4.54
CA SER A 561 0.32 -2.40 3.80
C SER A 561 0.11 -2.10 2.32
N PRO A 562 0.80 -1.10 1.74
CA PRO A 562 0.58 -0.65 0.37
C PRO A 562 0.81 -1.73 -0.69
N HIS A 563 1.58 -2.76 -0.34
CA HIS A 563 1.85 -3.89 -1.21
C HIS A 563 0.73 -4.93 -1.19
N ARG A 564 -0.12 -4.91 -0.14
CA ARG A 564 -1.23 -5.85 0.06
C ARG A 564 -2.60 -5.20 -0.18
N LEU A 565 -2.95 -4.19 0.64
CA LEU A 565 -4.30 -3.60 0.75
C LEU A 565 -5.37 -4.71 0.75
N ASP A 566 -5.25 -5.62 1.70
CA ASP A 566 -5.97 -6.89 1.78
C ASP A 566 -6.88 -6.93 3.05
N LEU A 567 -8.15 -7.00 2.94
CA LEU A 567 -9.01 -7.34 1.78
C LEU A 567 -9.07 -6.25 0.71
N SER A 568 -9.28 -6.69 -0.56
CA SER A 568 -9.63 -5.76 -1.62
C SER A 568 -10.98 -5.09 -1.37
N VAL A 569 -11.22 -3.94 -2.03
CA VAL A 569 -12.47 -3.18 -1.93
C VAL A 569 -13.70 -4.05 -2.21
N GLU A 570 -13.64 -4.88 -3.26
CA GLU A 570 -14.74 -5.76 -3.65
C GLU A 570 -15.02 -6.83 -2.60
N ARG A 571 -13.94 -7.39 -2.02
CA ARG A 571 -14.07 -8.42 -0.98
C ARG A 571 -14.58 -7.84 0.33
N ALA A 572 -14.06 -6.68 0.74
CA ALA A 572 -14.50 -5.99 1.95
C ALA A 572 -15.99 -5.61 1.84
N ARG A 573 -16.42 -5.09 0.69
CA ARG A 573 -17.84 -4.77 0.45
C ARG A 573 -18.72 -6.02 0.54
N ARG A 574 -18.28 -7.13 -0.07
CA ARG A 574 -19.01 -8.39 0.02
C ARG A 574 -19.06 -8.95 1.44
N ALA A 575 -17.99 -8.85 2.19
CA ALA A 575 -17.95 -9.22 3.60
C ALA A 575 -18.97 -8.43 4.43
N LEU A 576 -19.08 -7.11 4.21
CA LEU A 576 -20.09 -6.27 4.88
C LEU A 576 -21.53 -6.66 4.51
N GLU A 577 -21.80 -6.98 3.23
CA GLU A 577 -23.13 -7.44 2.78
C GLU A 577 -23.55 -8.74 3.48
N VAL A 578 -22.61 -9.61 3.81
CA VAL A 578 -22.86 -10.86 4.55
C VAL A 578 -22.97 -10.61 6.06
N GLY A 579 -22.51 -9.46 6.55
CA GLY A 579 -22.54 -9.08 7.96
C GLY A 579 -21.26 -9.40 8.73
N CYS A 580 -20.11 -9.49 8.06
CA CYS A 580 -18.82 -9.62 8.72
C CYS A 580 -18.41 -8.31 9.42
N LEU A 581 -17.71 -8.44 10.54
CA LEU A 581 -16.97 -7.36 11.18
C LEU A 581 -15.57 -7.28 10.54
N LEU A 582 -15.05 -6.07 10.37
CA LEU A 582 -13.72 -5.82 9.82
C LEU A 582 -12.78 -5.26 10.89
N SER A 583 -11.48 -5.33 10.65
CA SER A 583 -10.48 -4.49 11.31
C SER A 583 -9.66 -3.76 10.25
N ILE A 584 -8.99 -2.67 10.61
CA ILE A 584 -8.07 -1.94 9.74
C ILE A 584 -6.75 -1.86 10.46
N ASP A 585 -5.76 -2.59 9.97
CA ASP A 585 -4.50 -2.80 10.67
C ASP A 585 -3.31 -2.48 9.76
N SER A 586 -2.19 -2.10 10.38
CA SER A 586 -1.00 -1.67 9.63
C SER A 586 -0.12 -2.83 9.18
N ASP A 587 -0.08 -3.93 9.95
CA ASP A 587 0.93 -4.98 9.79
C ASP A 587 2.35 -4.39 9.89
N ALA A 588 2.52 -3.44 10.84
CA ALA A 588 3.73 -2.64 10.95
C ALA A 588 4.89 -3.43 11.55
N HIS A 589 6.02 -3.41 10.84
CA HIS A 589 7.31 -3.97 11.27
C HIS A 589 8.31 -2.89 11.67
N HIS A 590 7.90 -1.61 11.53
CA HIS A 590 8.68 -0.43 11.91
C HIS A 590 7.71 0.69 12.27
N THR A 591 8.09 1.59 13.18
CA THR A 591 7.24 2.71 13.63
C THR A 591 6.67 3.56 12.50
N ARG A 592 7.44 3.85 11.44
CA ARG A 592 6.96 4.57 10.26
C ARG A 592 5.80 3.88 9.52
N GLU A 593 5.66 2.57 9.67
CA GLU A 593 4.66 1.77 8.96
C GLU A 593 3.27 1.84 9.60
N PHE A 594 3.14 2.40 10.80
CA PHE A 594 1.84 2.79 11.35
C PHE A 594 1.07 3.76 10.43
N ALA A 595 1.77 4.48 9.55
CA ALA A 595 1.15 5.28 8.49
C ALA A 595 0.32 4.44 7.50
N TYR A 596 0.52 3.13 7.47
CA TYR A 596 -0.25 2.22 6.62
C TYR A 596 -1.73 2.15 7.01
N LEU A 597 -2.09 2.48 8.25
CA LEU A 597 -3.49 2.63 8.66
C LEU A 597 -4.26 3.57 7.74
N GLY A 598 -3.67 4.69 7.32
CA GLY A 598 -4.29 5.64 6.40
C GLY A 598 -4.59 5.03 5.01
N TRP A 599 -3.74 4.10 4.54
CA TRP A 599 -4.00 3.36 3.30
C TRP A 599 -5.14 2.36 3.49
N GLY A 600 -5.17 1.62 4.60
CA GLY A 600 -6.28 0.74 4.98
C GLY A 600 -7.60 1.48 5.04
N VAL A 601 -7.64 2.62 5.73
CA VAL A 601 -8.82 3.51 5.82
C VAL A 601 -9.26 3.96 4.42
N SER A 602 -8.32 4.33 3.54
CA SER A 602 -8.67 4.78 2.20
C SER A 602 -9.37 3.67 1.37
N GLN A 603 -8.95 2.41 1.52
CA GLN A 603 -9.62 1.27 0.88
C GLN A 603 -10.95 0.94 1.55
N ALA A 604 -11.03 1.07 2.88
CA ALA A 604 -12.28 0.90 3.63
C ALA A 604 -13.34 1.91 3.17
N ARG A 605 -12.99 3.20 3.01
CA ARG A 605 -13.87 4.24 2.46
C ARG A 605 -14.39 3.88 1.07
N ARG A 606 -13.53 3.36 0.19
CA ARG A 606 -13.92 2.84 -1.13
C ARG A 606 -14.87 1.66 -1.06
N ALA A 607 -14.77 0.85 -0.01
CA ALA A 607 -15.65 -0.28 0.24
C ALA A 607 -16.95 0.10 0.98
N TRP A 608 -17.19 1.39 1.23
CA TRP A 608 -18.37 1.92 1.93
C TRP A 608 -18.42 1.56 3.42
N VAL A 609 -17.25 1.34 4.02
CA VAL A 609 -17.12 1.00 5.44
C VAL A 609 -17.46 2.20 6.32
N GLU A 610 -18.31 1.98 7.30
CA GLU A 610 -18.65 2.94 8.35
C GLU A 610 -17.90 2.56 9.65
N PRO A 611 -17.67 3.50 10.59
CA PRO A 611 -16.96 3.20 11.84
C PRO A 611 -17.53 2.00 12.60
N GLY A 612 -18.87 1.84 12.64
CA GLY A 612 -19.53 0.74 13.30
C GLY A 612 -19.25 -0.66 12.72
N ASN A 613 -18.67 -0.73 11.51
CA ASN A 613 -18.29 -1.97 10.84
C ASN A 613 -16.85 -2.43 11.21
N VAL A 614 -16.10 -1.62 11.99
CA VAL A 614 -14.67 -1.84 12.24
C VAL A 614 -14.42 -2.06 13.73
N LEU A 615 -13.73 -3.14 14.08
CA LEU A 615 -13.48 -3.54 15.45
C LEU A 615 -12.64 -2.50 16.20
N ASN A 616 -11.56 -2.03 15.59
CA ASN A 616 -10.60 -1.11 16.21
C ASN A 616 -11.00 0.38 16.17
N THR A 617 -12.26 0.67 15.89
CA THR A 617 -12.90 1.96 16.23
C THR A 617 -13.52 1.99 17.64
N ARG A 618 -13.60 0.84 18.30
CA ARG A 618 -14.17 0.72 19.64
C ARG A 618 -13.25 1.35 20.66
N SER A 619 -13.84 1.87 21.74
CA SER A 619 -13.06 2.24 22.93
C SER A 619 -12.28 1.03 23.46
N ARG A 620 -11.21 1.28 24.20
CA ARG A 620 -10.44 0.20 24.84
C ARG A 620 -11.34 -0.71 25.72
N ALA A 621 -12.25 -0.10 26.46
CA ALA A 621 -13.17 -0.84 27.32
C ALA A 621 -14.12 -1.74 26.50
N ASP A 622 -14.67 -1.22 25.39
CA ASP A 622 -15.59 -1.97 24.52
C ASP A 622 -14.85 -3.08 23.76
N LEU A 623 -13.60 -2.84 23.34
CA LEU A 623 -12.76 -3.86 22.70
C LEU A 623 -12.50 -5.02 23.68
N LEU A 624 -12.05 -4.72 24.90
CA LEU A 624 -11.76 -5.74 25.91
C LEU A 624 -13.02 -6.51 26.32
N ALA A 625 -14.17 -5.83 26.42
CA ALA A 625 -15.45 -6.48 26.70
C ALA A 625 -15.83 -7.45 25.56
N TRP A 626 -15.65 -7.02 24.28
CA TRP A 626 -15.91 -7.87 23.13
C TRP A 626 -14.98 -9.08 23.04
N LEU A 627 -13.67 -8.90 23.35
CA LEU A 627 -12.70 -10.00 23.39
C LEU A 627 -13.02 -11.02 24.49
N ALA A 628 -13.58 -10.58 25.62
CA ALA A 628 -13.99 -11.45 26.73
C ALA A 628 -15.27 -12.27 26.41
N GLU A 629 -16.05 -11.90 25.38
CA GLU A 629 -17.22 -12.69 24.98
C GLU A 629 -16.79 -14.01 24.31
N PRO A 630 -17.34 -15.17 24.73
CA PRO A 630 -17.07 -16.42 24.03
C PRO A 630 -17.67 -16.42 22.62
N LYS A 631 -17.05 -17.10 21.68
CA LYS A 631 -17.64 -17.33 20.36
C LYS A 631 -18.86 -18.26 20.44
N PRO A 632 -19.91 -18.07 19.60
CA PRO A 632 -20.00 -17.02 18.58
C PRO A 632 -20.30 -15.66 19.19
N ARG A 633 -19.49 -14.65 18.84
CA ARG A 633 -19.69 -13.27 19.27
C ARG A 633 -20.77 -12.57 18.46
N LYS A 634 -21.50 -11.68 19.07
CA LYS A 634 -22.46 -10.86 18.32
C LYS A 634 -21.72 -9.82 17.51
N VAL A 635 -21.83 -9.93 16.20
CA VAL A 635 -21.49 -8.83 15.30
C VAL A 635 -22.57 -7.77 15.51
N GLY A 636 -22.25 -6.73 16.27
CA GLY A 636 -23.14 -5.58 16.45
C GLY A 636 -23.17 -4.77 15.15
N VAL A 637 -23.99 -5.19 14.18
CA VAL A 637 -24.34 -4.33 13.06
C VAL A 637 -25.35 -3.32 13.59
N PRO A 638 -25.07 -1.99 13.51
CA PRO A 638 -26.11 -1.01 13.76
C PRO A 638 -27.25 -1.30 12.77
N SER A 639 -28.41 -1.65 13.29
CA SER A 639 -29.62 -1.75 12.47
C SER A 639 -29.81 -0.42 11.75
N ARG A 640 -29.72 -0.40 10.42
CA ARG A 640 -30.21 0.72 9.62
C ARG A 640 -31.69 0.88 9.96
N GLY A 641 -31.98 1.89 10.80
CA GLY A 641 -33.35 2.33 11.07
C GLY A 641 -33.95 3.07 9.88
#